data_68f163b5a3f33afd42a17786514c44fb
#
_entry.id   68f163b5a3f33afd42a17786514c44fb
#
_cell.length_a   1.000
_cell.length_b   1.000
_cell.length_c   1.000
_cell.angle_alpha   90.00
_cell.angle_beta   90.00
_cell.angle_gamma   90.00
#
_symmetry.space_group_name_H-M   'P 1'
#
loop_
_entity.id
_entity.type
_entity.pdbx_description
1 polymer ?
#
loop_
_entity_poly.entity_id
_entity_poly.type
_entity_poly.pdbx_seq_one_letter_code
_entity_poly.pdbx_strand_id
1 'polypeptide(L)'
;MAILRVMQPAFTSGELSPALWARVDVDKYRSGLKVAKNIFIHPHGGASNRSGLEFIGRTRGSGFAILLPFIFDAETDQTYNLEFSHLKMRVYRAGSPVLEAARAITGISIAANGVVTSAAHGFTNGDEVFLSGVAGMSALNNRNFIIRNVTANTYQLEDLLGVALSTLGMPAYAGGGTARRVYEIASPYTAGELRRVVFAQENDVMYLTHQAHPPMKLSRLGDANWLFSSLTFVPQIAKPTGVKGTVYFKRKTGSVANIGYRVSAVSASGAESAASSGVTVGVQYENEDGRRVRLTWNASTGAALYRIYRSDANTGILAETPLAEIEIDQTQYQGDGTAIPSASATGAPPVPTGVTGAIVYGKEMKYVVAAISDETGEESLPSEPATLRNDMVYRGNRNVLFWTATPGAGSYVVYRLDNGRYGYVGKTETTSFTDENITPDLASGPQEGYNPFDSAGNYPACVNFYEQRLAMGGTANVPAGLWLGQSANYENFGAASPVKASDAITLRIRSKEKNQIRAISESRGMAVFTTANEFNVAGSGEEIMTPTNMVVKKQSNRGSSWLQPIAVGDVMLFALARGGVIRDYSYEFSNDNFTGQDLTIMSRHLFEGRQVVSWAFAQSPYSIVWVVLDNGQCVSLTYMREHEVWAWTRHETDGQFEAVNVVAEGDEDAVYFVIRRTVDGKSQRYIERMHSRLFAVSEDAFFVDSGLSYEGAPTKTMRGLHHLEGKVLVALADGNVVRDLVVTNGTVTLPIAASKVHVGLPYEAELRTLDVDLGNVGELGTVQARNKAIANITLRVEKTRGIWAGPAEDALVELKQREFENWSEAIRLATGDVELTPTADWTKGGTMIIKQFDPLPMTVLAIMPDLRVAA
;
A
#
# COMPACT_ATOMS: atom_id res chain seq x y z
N MET A 1 29.57 -24.76 52.03
CA MET A 1 28.51 -24.67 51.03
C MET A 1 29.10 -25.08 49.70
N ALA A 2 28.48 -26.00 48.98
CA ALA A 2 28.92 -26.37 47.66
C ALA A 2 28.69 -25.21 46.70
N ILE A 3 29.61 -24.93 45.79
CA ILE A 3 29.43 -24.02 44.67
C ILE A 3 28.71 -24.82 43.54
N LEU A 4 27.57 -24.35 43.13
CA LEU A 4 26.79 -24.94 42.05
C LEU A 4 26.95 -24.09 40.80
N ARG A 5 27.42 -24.69 39.72
CA ARG A 5 27.50 -24.00 38.42
C ARG A 5 26.24 -24.32 37.63
N VAL A 6 25.54 -23.26 37.20
CA VAL A 6 24.32 -23.37 36.39
C VAL A 6 24.62 -22.77 35.02
N MET A 7 23.98 -23.25 33.96
CA MET A 7 24.15 -22.71 32.63
C MET A 7 22.78 -22.34 32.04
N GLN A 8 22.67 -21.12 31.61
CA GLN A 8 21.58 -20.68 30.68
C GLN A 8 22.17 -20.61 29.28
N PRO A 9 21.90 -21.60 28.43
CA PRO A 9 22.58 -21.75 27.13
C PRO A 9 21.84 -21.04 25.97
N ALA A 10 20.63 -20.50 26.22
CA ALA A 10 19.81 -19.86 25.18
C ALA A 10 18.84 -18.87 25.81
N PHE A 11 18.34 -17.95 24.95
CA PHE A 11 17.40 -16.89 25.31
C PHE A 11 16.14 -16.89 24.42
N THR A 12 15.83 -18.02 23.79
CA THR A 12 14.79 -18.16 22.74
C THR A 12 13.37 -17.87 23.16
N SER A 13 13.10 -17.67 24.46
CA SER A 13 11.78 -17.26 24.95
C SER A 13 11.64 -15.74 25.13
N GLY A 14 12.73 -14.98 24.98
CA GLY A 14 12.71 -13.51 25.10
C GLY A 14 12.32 -13.01 26.49
N GLU A 15 11.76 -11.79 26.56
CA GLU A 15 11.28 -11.16 27.78
C GLU A 15 9.93 -11.74 28.20
N LEU A 16 9.89 -12.38 29.38
CA LEU A 16 8.68 -13.01 29.91
C LEU A 16 7.91 -12.08 30.85
N SER A 17 6.59 -12.16 30.74
CA SER A 17 5.67 -11.41 31.61
C SER A 17 5.91 -11.73 33.09
N PRO A 18 5.82 -10.73 34.01
CA PRO A 18 5.89 -10.94 35.46
C PRO A 18 4.97 -12.04 35.97
N ALA A 19 3.82 -12.26 35.32
CA ALA A 19 2.91 -13.35 35.67
C ALA A 19 3.51 -14.76 35.50
N LEU A 20 4.58 -14.89 34.74
CA LEU A 20 5.28 -16.17 34.47
C LEU A 20 6.55 -16.35 35.28
N TRP A 21 6.98 -15.38 36.09
CA TRP A 21 8.24 -15.48 36.84
C TRP A 21 8.26 -16.57 37.91
N ALA A 22 7.10 -17.08 38.32
CA ALA A 22 6.99 -18.20 39.24
C ALA A 22 6.72 -19.55 38.52
N ARG A 23 6.57 -19.56 37.20
CA ARG A 23 6.18 -20.73 36.40
C ARG A 23 7.42 -21.51 35.92
N VAL A 24 8.19 -22.00 36.88
CA VAL A 24 9.38 -22.87 36.63
C VAL A 24 9.05 -24.23 36.00
N ASP A 25 7.75 -24.58 36.01
CA ASP A 25 7.19 -25.76 35.37
C ASP A 25 7.08 -25.64 33.83
N VAL A 26 7.15 -24.43 33.29
CA VAL A 26 7.09 -24.19 31.85
C VAL A 26 8.50 -24.26 31.27
N ASP A 27 8.70 -25.06 30.22
CA ASP A 27 10.03 -25.24 29.57
C ASP A 27 10.64 -23.90 29.10
N LYS A 28 9.80 -22.99 28.64
CA LYS A 28 10.17 -21.63 28.19
C LYS A 28 10.80 -20.76 29.32
N TYR A 29 10.63 -21.13 30.59
CA TYR A 29 11.23 -20.41 31.73
C TYR A 29 12.76 -20.41 31.65
N ARG A 30 13.37 -21.55 31.35
CA ARG A 30 14.84 -21.72 31.33
C ARG A 30 15.54 -20.90 30.25
N SER A 31 14.85 -20.59 29.17
CA SER A 31 15.35 -19.76 28.08
C SER A 31 14.74 -18.35 28.06
N GLY A 32 14.03 -17.97 29.13
CA GLY A 32 13.40 -16.66 29.28
C GLY A 32 14.27 -15.66 30.01
N LEU A 33 13.87 -14.38 29.90
CA LEU A 33 14.51 -13.22 30.51
C LEU A 33 13.49 -12.40 31.31
N LYS A 34 13.93 -11.70 32.36
CA LYS A 34 13.11 -10.65 33.04
C LYS A 34 13.08 -9.37 32.25
N VAL A 35 14.23 -9.01 31.62
CA VAL A 35 14.40 -7.82 30.81
C VAL A 35 15.25 -8.17 29.62
N ALA A 36 14.81 -7.76 28.45
CA ALA A 36 15.58 -7.78 27.21
C ALA A 36 15.42 -6.43 26.50
N LYS A 37 16.20 -5.44 26.92
CA LYS A 37 16.13 -4.07 26.45
C LYS A 37 17.23 -3.75 25.45
N ASN A 38 16.88 -3.21 24.27
CA ASN A 38 17.79 -2.92 23.16
C ASN A 38 18.66 -4.15 22.74
N ILE A 39 18.03 -5.32 22.84
CA ILE A 39 18.60 -6.62 22.50
C ILE A 39 17.68 -7.31 21.51
N PHE A 40 18.22 -8.07 20.60
CA PHE A 40 17.46 -9.06 19.86
C PHE A 40 18.06 -10.46 20.07
N ILE A 41 17.19 -11.44 19.98
CA ILE A 41 17.55 -12.84 20.20
C ILE A 41 17.80 -13.48 18.84
N HIS A 42 18.92 -14.18 18.74
CA HIS A 42 19.21 -14.95 17.53
C HIS A 42 18.40 -16.26 17.49
N PRO A 43 18.01 -16.75 16.30
CA PRO A 43 17.28 -18.00 16.19
C PRO A 43 17.99 -19.19 16.85
N HIS A 44 19.34 -19.21 16.87
CA HIS A 44 20.16 -20.24 17.48
C HIS A 44 20.39 -20.06 18.99
N GLY A 45 19.77 -19.06 19.62
CA GLY A 45 19.71 -18.91 21.08
C GLY A 45 20.54 -17.79 21.69
N GLY A 46 21.52 -17.24 21.00
CA GLY A 46 22.32 -16.11 21.50
C GLY A 46 21.51 -14.80 21.59
N ALA A 47 22.00 -13.84 22.36
CA ALA A 47 21.43 -12.52 22.52
C ALA A 47 22.47 -11.44 22.19
N SER A 48 22.11 -10.48 21.34
CA SER A 48 22.98 -9.37 20.94
C SER A 48 22.31 -8.03 21.17
N ASN A 49 23.11 -6.98 21.51
CA ASN A 49 22.57 -5.63 21.47
C ASN A 49 22.19 -5.26 20.02
N ARG A 50 21.10 -4.48 19.83
CA ARG A 50 20.78 -3.95 18.51
C ARG A 50 21.90 -3.05 17.98
N SER A 51 22.00 -2.93 16.66
CA SER A 51 22.85 -1.89 16.08
C SER A 51 22.32 -0.50 16.39
N GLY A 52 23.16 0.49 16.25
CA GLY A 52 22.77 1.88 16.34
C GLY A 52 21.89 2.33 15.16
N LEU A 53 21.29 3.50 15.30
CA LEU A 53 20.42 4.11 14.32
C LEU A 53 21.15 5.26 13.63
N GLU A 54 21.42 5.13 12.36
CA GLU A 54 22.02 6.16 11.52
C GLU A 54 20.99 7.24 11.17
N PHE A 55 21.35 8.50 11.31
CA PHE A 55 20.50 9.62 10.89
C PHE A 55 20.51 9.77 9.37
N ILE A 56 19.37 9.58 8.72
CA ILE A 56 19.22 9.70 7.27
C ILE A 56 18.72 11.09 6.89
N GLY A 57 17.77 11.62 7.63
CA GLY A 57 17.22 12.93 7.34
C GLY A 57 16.03 13.28 8.23
N ARG A 58 15.53 14.50 8.05
CA ARG A 58 14.29 14.96 8.66
C ARG A 58 13.12 14.63 7.76
N THR A 59 11.99 14.18 8.33
CA THR A 59 10.73 14.06 7.57
C THR A 59 10.28 15.42 7.04
N ARG A 60 9.49 15.41 5.98
CA ARG A 60 8.91 16.64 5.41
C ARG A 60 7.93 17.30 6.38
N GLY A 61 8.35 18.42 6.95
CA GLY A 61 7.53 19.14 7.93
C GLY A 61 7.61 18.56 9.36
N SER A 62 6.75 19.04 10.25
CA SER A 62 6.68 18.60 11.65
C SER A 62 5.54 17.61 11.92
N GLY A 63 4.73 17.28 10.91
CA GLY A 63 3.60 16.36 11.01
C GLY A 63 4.03 14.90 11.06
N PHE A 64 3.06 14.04 11.35
CA PHE A 64 3.24 12.59 11.29
C PHE A 64 3.59 12.14 9.86
N ALA A 65 4.48 11.15 9.76
CA ALA A 65 4.90 10.53 8.51
C ALA A 65 4.95 9.01 8.66
N ILE A 66 4.78 8.30 7.55
CA ILE A 66 4.98 6.86 7.45
C ILE A 66 5.99 6.56 6.35
N LEU A 67 6.53 5.36 6.38
CA LEU A 67 7.41 4.82 5.36
C LEU A 67 6.74 3.62 4.70
N LEU A 68 6.73 3.58 3.36
CA LEU A 68 6.23 2.44 2.60
C LEU A 68 7.37 1.88 1.72
N PRO A 69 7.53 0.55 1.65
CA PRO A 69 8.52 -0.05 0.79
C PRO A 69 8.07 0.00 -0.67
N PHE A 70 9.00 0.19 -1.58
CA PHE A 70 8.80 -0.01 -3.00
C PHE A 70 9.98 -0.81 -3.56
N ILE A 71 9.73 -2.05 -3.93
CA ILE A 71 10.76 -3.00 -4.37
C ILE A 71 10.55 -3.25 -5.85
N PHE A 72 11.41 -2.66 -6.70
CA PHE A 72 11.38 -2.93 -8.13
C PHE A 72 12.28 -4.10 -8.51
N ASP A 73 13.52 -4.05 -8.04
CA ASP A 73 14.51 -5.09 -8.27
C ASP A 73 15.47 -5.14 -7.08
N ALA A 74 15.38 -6.19 -6.28
CA ALA A 74 16.24 -6.38 -5.12
C ALA A 74 17.68 -6.78 -5.51
N GLU A 75 17.86 -7.45 -6.67
CA GLU A 75 19.20 -7.90 -7.11
C GLU A 75 20.07 -6.73 -7.55
N THR A 76 19.47 -5.67 -8.10
CA THR A 76 20.19 -4.47 -8.55
C THR A 76 20.05 -3.29 -7.57
N ASP A 77 19.66 -3.52 -6.33
CA ASP A 77 19.43 -2.49 -5.30
C ASP A 77 18.47 -1.37 -5.75
N GLN A 78 17.51 -1.70 -6.60
CA GLN A 78 16.44 -0.78 -6.98
C GLN A 78 15.26 -0.91 -6.03
N THR A 79 15.56 -0.68 -4.76
CA THR A 79 14.61 -0.65 -3.67
C THR A 79 14.52 0.76 -3.11
N TYR A 80 13.32 1.17 -2.77
CA TYR A 80 13.05 2.53 -2.32
C TYR A 80 12.25 2.51 -1.03
N ASN A 81 12.50 3.51 -0.20
CA ASN A 81 11.71 3.80 0.98
C ASN A 81 10.94 5.09 0.71
N LEU A 82 9.62 5.01 0.63
CA LEU A 82 8.75 6.14 0.32
C LEU A 82 8.25 6.77 1.62
N GLU A 83 8.69 7.99 1.90
CA GLU A 83 8.15 8.81 2.99
C GLU A 83 6.84 9.46 2.55
N PHE A 84 5.74 9.13 3.18
CA PHE A 84 4.49 9.85 3.06
C PHE A 84 4.32 10.77 4.26
N SER A 85 4.16 12.05 3.99
CA SER A 85 3.88 13.10 4.95
C SER A 85 2.61 13.87 4.55
N HIS A 86 2.29 14.96 5.23
CA HIS A 86 1.09 15.74 4.92
C HIS A 86 1.12 16.26 3.46
N LEU A 87 0.29 15.67 2.60
CA LEU A 87 0.10 16.01 1.18
C LEU A 87 1.39 15.95 0.33
N LYS A 88 2.41 15.21 0.79
CA LYS A 88 3.69 15.08 0.10
C LYS A 88 4.24 13.66 0.20
N MET A 89 5.00 13.27 -0.81
CA MET A 89 5.79 12.04 -0.82
C MET A 89 7.23 12.37 -1.19
N ARG A 90 8.20 11.80 -0.46
CA ARG A 90 9.63 11.81 -0.74
C ARG A 90 10.14 10.40 -0.97
N VAL A 91 11.26 10.29 -1.65
CA VAL A 91 11.87 9.02 -2.01
C VAL A 91 13.27 8.93 -1.40
N TYR A 92 13.54 7.80 -0.73
CA TYR A 92 14.87 7.46 -0.20
C TYR A 92 15.36 6.18 -0.87
N ARG A 93 16.66 6.11 -1.10
CA ARG A 93 17.33 4.94 -1.67
C ARG A 93 18.71 4.78 -1.02
N ALA A 94 19.06 3.56 -0.63
CA ALA A 94 20.37 3.23 -0.04
C ALA A 94 20.81 4.22 1.05
N GLY A 95 19.94 4.47 2.03
CA GLY A 95 20.23 5.35 3.17
C GLY A 95 20.30 6.85 2.85
N SER A 96 19.82 7.30 1.69
CA SER A 96 19.88 8.71 1.31
C SER A 96 18.63 9.20 0.61
N PRO A 97 18.22 10.47 0.78
CA PRO A 97 17.12 11.03 -0.01
C PRO A 97 17.51 11.13 -1.48
N VAL A 98 16.59 10.83 -2.37
CA VAL A 98 16.77 11.06 -3.80
C VAL A 98 16.77 12.56 -4.08
N LEU A 99 17.76 13.01 -4.87
CA LEU A 99 17.98 14.41 -5.17
C LEU A 99 17.67 14.72 -6.62
N GLU A 100 17.08 15.89 -6.87
CA GLU A 100 16.87 16.43 -8.22
C GLU A 100 18.20 16.86 -8.88
N ALA A 101 18.10 17.32 -10.12
CA ALA A 101 19.25 17.83 -10.87
C ALA A 101 19.94 18.99 -10.15
N ALA A 102 21.27 18.99 -10.18
CA ALA A 102 22.10 20.00 -9.53
C ALA A 102 21.90 21.40 -10.14
N ARG A 103 21.82 22.41 -9.27
CA ARG A 103 21.84 23.84 -9.63
C ARG A 103 23.13 24.46 -9.16
N ALA A 104 23.84 25.13 -10.07
CA ALA A 104 25.13 25.75 -9.76
C ALA A 104 24.95 26.93 -8.79
N ILE A 105 25.80 27.01 -7.79
CA ILE A 105 25.91 28.16 -6.89
C ILE A 105 26.96 29.12 -7.47
N THR A 106 26.64 30.40 -7.59
CA THR A 106 27.51 31.44 -8.14
C THR A 106 27.93 32.46 -7.08
N GLY A 107 27.33 32.46 -5.90
CA GLY A 107 27.69 33.34 -4.81
C GLY A 107 27.01 32.96 -3.50
N ILE A 108 27.70 33.24 -2.39
CA ILE A 108 27.12 33.15 -1.04
C ILE A 108 27.61 34.39 -0.26
N SER A 109 26.69 35.17 0.29
CA SER A 109 27.02 36.39 1.05
C SER A 109 27.47 36.06 2.48
N ILE A 110 28.34 36.89 3.07
CA ILE A 110 28.65 36.86 4.51
C ILE A 110 27.66 37.79 5.21
N ALA A 111 26.71 37.24 5.92
CA ALA A 111 25.64 37.98 6.60
C ALA A 111 25.03 37.16 7.74
N ALA A 112 24.29 37.82 8.66
CA ALA A 112 23.53 37.13 9.71
C ALA A 112 22.50 36.13 9.13
N ASN A 113 21.98 36.42 7.93
CA ASN A 113 21.19 35.52 7.12
C ASN A 113 21.86 35.39 5.74
N GLY A 114 22.75 34.44 5.58
CA GLY A 114 23.51 34.23 4.34
C GLY A 114 22.58 34.03 3.13
N VAL A 115 22.80 34.78 2.07
CA VAL A 115 22.07 34.68 0.80
C VAL A 115 22.90 33.87 -0.20
N VAL A 116 22.30 32.81 -0.72
CA VAL A 116 22.85 31.99 -1.80
C VAL A 116 22.34 32.52 -3.14
N THR A 117 23.22 32.70 -4.10
CA THR A 117 22.91 33.07 -5.48
C THR A 117 23.04 31.84 -6.37
N SER A 118 21.99 31.53 -7.09
CA SER A 118 21.92 30.42 -8.04
C SER A 118 20.90 30.79 -9.12
N ALA A 119 21.35 30.99 -10.33
CA ALA A 119 20.51 31.48 -11.42
C ALA A 119 19.41 30.48 -11.81
N ALA A 120 18.17 30.97 -11.95
CA ALA A 120 17.02 30.20 -12.41
C ALA A 120 16.87 28.82 -11.71
N HIS A 121 17.08 28.77 -10.41
CA HIS A 121 17.13 27.52 -9.64
C HIS A 121 15.77 26.80 -9.57
N GLY A 122 14.64 27.50 -9.68
CA GLY A 122 13.28 26.90 -9.69
C GLY A 122 12.81 26.35 -8.33
N PHE A 123 13.49 26.72 -7.23
CA PHE A 123 13.11 26.31 -5.88
C PHE A 123 11.97 27.18 -5.30
N THR A 124 11.31 26.68 -4.27
CA THR A 124 10.23 27.36 -3.55
C THR A 124 10.51 27.43 -2.05
N ASN A 125 9.86 28.38 -1.34
CA ASN A 125 10.02 28.49 0.11
C ASN A 125 9.61 27.18 0.80
N GLY A 126 10.50 26.70 1.68
CA GLY A 126 10.31 25.47 2.42
C GLY A 126 10.83 24.22 1.73
N ASP A 127 11.37 24.32 0.50
CA ASP A 127 12.12 23.22 -0.10
C ASP A 127 13.34 22.91 0.75
N GLU A 128 13.75 21.64 0.74
CA GLU A 128 14.97 21.16 1.36
C GLU A 128 16.01 20.94 0.27
N VAL A 129 17.18 21.52 0.45
CA VAL A 129 18.28 21.46 -0.52
C VAL A 129 19.54 20.91 0.10
N PHE A 130 20.22 20.05 -0.63
CA PHE A 130 21.53 19.52 -0.29
C PHE A 130 22.61 20.34 -1.01
N LEU A 131 23.58 20.85 -0.24
CA LEU A 131 24.69 21.63 -0.77
C LEU A 131 25.97 20.80 -0.81
N SER A 132 26.72 20.91 -1.89
CA SER A 132 28.02 20.25 -2.04
C SER A 132 28.99 21.03 -2.92
N GLY A 133 30.30 20.81 -2.73
CA GLY A 133 31.37 21.39 -3.58
C GLY A 133 31.60 22.90 -3.42
N VAL A 134 31.09 23.53 -2.37
CA VAL A 134 31.28 24.95 -2.07
C VAL A 134 32.71 25.17 -1.60
N ALA A 135 33.48 25.97 -2.32
CA ALA A 135 34.84 26.38 -1.93
C ALA A 135 34.80 27.63 -1.02
N GLY A 136 35.68 27.68 -0.05
CA GLY A 136 35.73 28.72 1.00
C GLY A 136 34.79 28.38 2.16
N MET A 137 33.49 28.39 1.95
CA MET A 137 32.49 28.06 2.99
C MET A 137 32.25 26.53 3.11
N SER A 138 33.31 25.76 3.31
CA SER A 138 33.24 24.28 3.35
C SER A 138 32.33 23.72 4.41
N ALA A 139 32.00 24.47 5.47
CA ALA A 139 31.05 24.08 6.50
C ALA A 139 29.60 23.88 5.99
N LEU A 140 29.31 24.34 4.78
CA LEU A 140 28.00 24.16 4.13
C LEU A 140 27.91 22.86 3.32
N ASN A 141 29.04 22.24 3.03
CA ASN A 141 29.05 21.03 2.18
C ASN A 141 28.53 19.80 2.88
N ASN A 142 27.91 18.93 2.07
CA ASN A 142 27.34 17.64 2.46
C ASN A 142 26.27 17.79 3.56
N ARG A 143 25.43 18.82 3.41
CA ARG A 143 24.38 19.14 4.38
C ARG A 143 23.08 19.53 3.69
N ASN A 144 22.01 19.20 4.35
CA ASN A 144 20.66 19.63 3.99
C ASN A 144 20.30 20.94 4.71
N PHE A 145 19.62 21.83 4.00
CA PHE A 145 19.08 23.10 4.50
C PHE A 145 17.66 23.29 4.01
N ILE A 146 16.85 23.94 4.83
CA ILE A 146 15.54 24.47 4.41
C ILE A 146 15.79 25.85 3.80
N ILE A 147 15.08 26.18 2.73
CA ILE A 147 15.27 27.49 2.09
C ILE A 147 14.07 28.41 2.31
N ARG A 148 14.39 29.71 2.45
CA ARG A 148 13.43 30.79 2.67
C ARG A 148 13.79 32.03 1.84
N ASN A 149 12.85 32.96 1.78
CA ASN A 149 13.02 34.22 1.07
C ASN A 149 13.49 33.99 -0.37
N VAL A 150 12.85 33.04 -1.04
CA VAL A 150 13.21 32.58 -2.37
C VAL A 150 12.77 33.60 -3.41
N THR A 151 13.70 33.95 -4.32
CA THR A 151 13.47 34.73 -5.53
C THR A 151 13.81 33.88 -6.75
N ALA A 152 13.76 34.42 -7.96
CA ALA A 152 14.13 33.67 -9.16
C ALA A 152 15.61 33.18 -9.16
N ASN A 153 16.50 33.90 -8.48
CA ASN A 153 17.94 33.68 -8.54
C ASN A 153 18.64 33.63 -7.17
N THR A 154 17.91 33.82 -6.06
CA THR A 154 18.49 33.83 -4.72
C THR A 154 17.59 33.18 -3.69
N TYR A 155 18.19 32.68 -2.62
CA TYR A 155 17.48 32.15 -1.45
C TYR A 155 18.33 32.26 -0.20
N GLN A 156 17.71 32.17 0.98
CA GLN A 156 18.38 32.09 2.27
C GLN A 156 18.30 30.66 2.83
N LEU A 157 19.29 30.30 3.63
CA LEU A 157 19.38 28.99 4.26
C LEU A 157 18.87 29.03 5.71
N GLU A 158 18.12 28.03 6.10
CA GLU A 158 17.79 27.68 7.48
C GLU A 158 18.34 26.26 7.76
N ASP A 159 18.70 26.00 9.00
CA ASP A 159 18.99 24.63 9.40
C ASP A 159 17.72 23.78 9.46
N LEU A 160 17.87 22.47 9.74
CA LEU A 160 16.72 21.57 9.82
C LEU A 160 15.81 21.85 11.03
N LEU A 161 16.22 22.69 11.98
CA LEU A 161 15.39 23.16 13.10
C LEU A 161 14.64 24.46 12.77
N GLY A 162 14.84 25.01 11.56
CA GLY A 162 14.22 26.25 11.09
C GLY A 162 14.89 27.50 11.63
N VAL A 163 16.16 27.40 12.03
CA VAL A 163 16.96 28.54 12.47
C VAL A 163 17.71 29.10 11.27
N ALA A 164 17.62 30.42 11.05
CA ALA A 164 18.33 31.09 9.97
C ALA A 164 19.85 30.90 10.09
N LEU A 165 20.49 30.50 8.98
CA LEU A 165 21.90 30.22 8.98
C LEU A 165 22.72 31.53 8.87
N SER A 166 23.51 31.81 9.91
CA SER A 166 24.50 32.89 9.89
C SER A 166 25.77 32.40 9.19
N THR A 167 26.20 33.14 8.18
CA THR A 167 27.50 32.95 7.51
C THR A 167 28.59 33.91 8.04
N LEU A 168 28.27 34.72 9.06
CA LEU A 168 29.23 35.55 9.75
C LEU A 168 30.33 34.68 10.39
N GLY A 169 31.59 35.06 10.17
CA GLY A 169 32.73 34.30 10.70
C GLY A 169 33.14 33.09 9.85
N MET A 170 32.37 32.75 8.79
CA MET A 170 32.83 31.76 7.81
C MET A 170 33.88 32.38 6.86
N PRO A 171 34.82 31.58 6.29
CA PRO A 171 35.66 32.02 5.20
C PRO A 171 34.83 32.54 4.03
N ALA A 172 35.36 33.48 3.26
CA ALA A 172 34.65 33.98 2.08
C ALA A 172 34.38 32.86 1.06
N TYR A 173 33.24 32.96 0.39
CA TYR A 173 32.94 32.10 -0.74
C TYR A 173 34.01 32.26 -1.83
N ALA A 174 34.65 31.14 -2.21
CA ALA A 174 35.78 31.15 -3.17
C ALA A 174 35.37 30.56 -4.53
N GLY A 175 34.11 30.17 -4.69
CA GLY A 175 33.56 29.64 -5.94
C GLY A 175 33.05 28.21 -5.87
N GLY A 176 32.45 27.73 -6.95
CA GLY A 176 31.94 26.37 -7.09
C GLY A 176 30.72 26.10 -6.23
N GLY A 177 30.37 24.83 -6.15
CA GLY A 177 29.24 24.32 -5.38
C GLY A 177 27.95 24.16 -6.17
N THR A 178 27.17 23.24 -5.70
CA THR A 178 25.83 22.94 -6.24
C THR A 178 24.81 22.82 -5.13
N ALA A 179 23.58 23.19 -5.45
CA ALA A 179 22.40 22.90 -4.64
C ALA A 179 21.51 21.91 -5.38
N ARG A 180 21.07 20.87 -4.69
CA ARG A 180 20.14 19.87 -5.22
C ARG A 180 18.94 19.79 -4.29
N ARG A 181 17.72 19.96 -4.83
CA ARG A 181 16.50 19.80 -4.05
C ARG A 181 16.28 18.33 -3.73
N VAL A 182 15.84 18.05 -2.51
CA VAL A 182 15.30 16.72 -2.16
C VAL A 182 14.06 16.50 -3.00
N TYR A 183 14.03 15.40 -3.74
CA TYR A 183 12.91 15.06 -4.61
C TYR A 183 11.62 14.83 -3.82
N GLU A 184 10.58 15.56 -4.17
CA GLU A 184 9.25 15.38 -3.58
C GLU A 184 8.16 15.61 -4.60
N ILE A 185 7.05 14.87 -4.47
CA ILE A 185 5.83 15.05 -5.25
C ILE A 185 4.63 15.28 -4.34
N ALA A 186 3.55 15.81 -4.92
CA ALA A 186 2.28 15.95 -4.21
C ALA A 186 1.66 14.57 -3.97
N SER A 187 1.12 14.34 -2.78
CA SER A 187 0.35 13.16 -2.38
C SER A 187 -1.07 13.60 -2.02
N PRO A 188 -2.11 12.79 -2.28
CA PRO A 188 -3.48 13.16 -1.90
C PRO A 188 -3.75 13.03 -0.38
N TYR A 189 -2.88 12.35 0.37
CA TYR A 189 -3.15 11.95 1.75
C TYR A 189 -2.69 12.98 2.76
N THR A 190 -3.54 13.29 3.74
CA THR A 190 -3.20 14.14 4.89
C THR A 190 -2.51 13.32 6.00
N ALA A 191 -1.77 13.98 6.89
CA ALA A 191 -1.06 13.31 7.99
C ALA A 191 -1.98 12.45 8.89
N GLY A 192 -3.26 12.82 9.04
CA GLY A 192 -4.23 12.05 9.83
C GLY A 192 -4.71 10.76 9.16
N GLU A 193 -4.56 10.67 7.86
CA GLU A 193 -5.02 9.54 7.04
C GLU A 193 -3.93 8.46 6.86
N LEU A 194 -2.67 8.84 6.96
CA LEU A 194 -1.52 8.00 6.59
C LEU A 194 -1.53 6.59 7.21
N ARG A 195 -1.97 6.45 8.47
CA ARG A 195 -2.05 5.14 9.14
C ARG A 195 -3.07 4.17 8.53
N ARG A 196 -3.91 4.66 7.61
CA ARG A 196 -4.95 3.85 6.93
C ARG A 196 -4.73 3.75 5.43
N VAL A 197 -3.63 4.27 4.93
CA VAL A 197 -3.21 4.04 3.55
C VAL A 197 -2.74 2.59 3.44
N VAL A 198 -3.35 1.85 2.53
CA VAL A 198 -3.02 0.47 2.22
C VAL A 198 -2.51 0.41 0.80
N PHE A 199 -1.52 -0.42 0.56
CA PHE A 199 -0.89 -0.55 -0.74
C PHE A 199 -0.71 -2.01 -1.15
N ALA A 200 -0.65 -2.21 -2.45
CA ALA A 200 -0.16 -3.42 -3.09
C ALA A 200 0.69 -3.01 -4.29
N GLN A 201 1.82 -3.66 -4.48
CA GLN A 201 2.75 -3.32 -5.54
C GLN A 201 2.89 -4.46 -6.53
N GLU A 202 3.00 -4.11 -7.81
CA GLU A 202 3.44 -5.01 -8.87
C GLU A 202 4.35 -4.25 -9.82
N ASN A 203 5.57 -4.76 -9.99
CA ASN A 203 6.61 -4.14 -10.82
C ASN A 203 6.79 -2.64 -10.48
N ASP A 204 6.70 -1.76 -11.48
CA ASP A 204 6.84 -0.31 -11.36
C ASP A 204 5.58 0.43 -10.87
N VAL A 205 4.55 -0.28 -10.45
CA VAL A 205 3.26 0.30 -10.06
C VAL A 205 2.86 -0.12 -8.66
N MET A 206 2.53 0.85 -7.83
CA MET A 206 1.92 0.65 -6.52
C MET A 206 0.48 1.16 -6.54
N TYR A 207 -0.47 0.30 -6.19
CA TYR A 207 -1.87 0.64 -6.01
C TYR A 207 -2.11 1.01 -4.56
N LEU A 208 -2.73 2.17 -4.33
CA LEU A 208 -2.97 2.69 -2.99
C LEU A 208 -4.47 2.92 -2.78
N THR A 209 -4.95 2.53 -1.61
CA THR A 209 -6.34 2.71 -1.21
C THR A 209 -6.47 3.40 0.12
N HIS A 210 -7.52 4.23 0.23
CA HIS A 210 -7.95 4.87 1.46
C HIS A 210 -9.42 5.24 1.33
N GLN A 211 -10.26 5.01 2.35
CA GLN A 211 -11.71 5.22 2.28
C GLN A 211 -12.17 6.66 1.99
N ALA A 212 -11.31 7.64 2.17
CA ALA A 212 -11.62 9.05 1.88
C ALA A 212 -11.19 9.50 0.46
N HIS A 213 -10.44 8.67 -0.26
CA HIS A 213 -9.90 9.01 -1.57
C HIS A 213 -10.21 7.93 -2.60
N PRO A 214 -10.41 8.27 -3.88
CA PRO A 214 -10.49 7.27 -4.93
C PRO A 214 -9.20 6.44 -4.97
N PRO A 215 -9.27 5.18 -5.40
CA PRO A 215 -8.07 4.36 -5.56
C PRO A 215 -7.05 5.05 -6.46
N MET A 216 -5.80 5.06 -6.01
CA MET A 216 -4.70 5.73 -6.69
C MET A 216 -3.65 4.74 -7.17
N LYS A 217 -2.98 5.10 -8.23
CA LYS A 217 -1.82 4.41 -8.79
C LYS A 217 -0.61 5.32 -8.68
N LEU A 218 0.47 4.82 -8.10
CA LEU A 218 1.77 5.45 -8.05
C LEU A 218 2.71 4.67 -8.97
N SER A 219 3.12 5.30 -10.07
CA SER A 219 4.02 4.71 -11.05
C SER A 219 5.43 5.28 -10.90
N ARG A 220 6.44 4.40 -10.86
CA ARG A 220 7.84 4.76 -10.93
C ARG A 220 8.26 4.87 -12.41
N LEU A 221 8.73 6.02 -12.82
CA LEU A 221 9.27 6.30 -14.15
C LEU A 221 10.78 6.50 -14.13
N GLY A 222 11.37 6.54 -12.95
CA GLY A 222 12.78 6.71 -12.67
C GLY A 222 13.01 7.15 -11.21
N ASP A 223 14.25 7.21 -10.74
CA ASP A 223 14.58 7.51 -9.33
C ASP A 223 13.94 8.83 -8.84
N ALA A 224 14.04 9.88 -9.64
CA ALA A 224 13.44 11.19 -9.37
C ALA A 224 12.28 11.50 -10.32
N ASN A 225 11.52 10.50 -10.70
CA ASN A 225 10.34 10.67 -11.57
C ASN A 225 9.25 9.68 -11.20
N TRP A 226 8.26 10.14 -10.48
CA TRP A 226 7.13 9.38 -9.97
C TRP A 226 5.82 10.08 -10.29
N LEU A 227 4.77 9.33 -10.55
CA LEU A 227 3.48 9.88 -10.95
C LEU A 227 2.32 9.25 -10.16
N PHE A 228 1.52 10.10 -9.49
CA PHE A 228 0.20 9.71 -9.01
C PHE A 228 -0.85 9.88 -10.10
N SER A 229 -1.68 8.85 -10.29
CA SER A 229 -2.87 8.91 -11.14
C SER A 229 -4.03 8.14 -10.49
N SER A 230 -5.26 8.54 -10.80
CA SER A 230 -6.45 7.77 -10.39
C SER A 230 -6.62 6.56 -11.30
N LEU A 231 -7.16 5.46 -10.76
CA LEU A 231 -7.56 4.32 -11.58
C LEU A 231 -8.78 4.69 -12.45
N THR A 232 -8.81 4.19 -13.66
CA THR A 232 -9.85 4.51 -14.64
C THR A 232 -10.97 3.49 -14.71
N PHE A 233 -10.77 2.26 -14.24
CA PHE A 233 -11.73 1.14 -14.20
C PHE A 233 -12.37 0.82 -15.55
N VAL A 234 -11.61 0.96 -16.61
CA VAL A 234 -12.02 0.67 -17.98
C VAL A 234 -10.94 -0.19 -18.65
N PRO A 235 -11.30 -0.94 -19.71
CA PRO A 235 -10.31 -1.63 -20.52
C PRO A 235 -9.18 -0.70 -20.97
N GLN A 236 -7.96 -1.21 -21.03
CA GLN A 236 -6.81 -0.42 -21.45
C GLN A 236 -6.87 -0.06 -22.95
N ILE A 237 -7.48 -0.96 -23.74
CA ILE A 237 -7.67 -0.70 -25.16
C ILE A 237 -8.87 0.22 -25.41
N ALA A 238 -8.68 1.25 -26.24
CA ALA A 238 -9.73 2.21 -26.56
C ALA A 238 -10.85 1.58 -27.40
N LYS A 239 -12.10 2.03 -27.14
CA LYS A 239 -13.24 1.61 -27.96
C LYS A 239 -13.14 2.14 -29.38
N PRO A 240 -13.60 1.38 -30.41
CA PRO A 240 -13.66 1.85 -31.78
C PRO A 240 -14.52 3.11 -31.94
N THR A 241 -14.11 4.00 -32.81
CA THR A 241 -14.81 5.25 -33.10
C THR A 241 -15.24 5.32 -34.56
N GLY A 242 -16.16 6.21 -34.85
CA GLY A 242 -16.57 6.45 -36.22
C GLY A 242 -17.29 5.26 -36.89
N VAL A 243 -17.90 4.37 -36.12
CA VAL A 243 -18.64 3.20 -36.67
C VAL A 243 -19.82 3.70 -37.50
N LYS A 244 -19.80 3.30 -38.74
CA LYS A 244 -20.83 3.61 -39.74
C LYS A 244 -21.12 2.36 -40.55
N GLY A 245 -22.17 2.40 -41.34
CA GLY A 245 -22.48 1.30 -42.25
C GLY A 245 -23.16 1.74 -43.54
N THR A 246 -23.04 0.92 -44.54
CA THR A 246 -23.74 1.05 -45.82
C THR A 246 -24.65 -0.13 -45.98
N VAL A 247 -25.85 0.17 -46.46
CA VAL A 247 -26.90 -0.82 -46.67
C VAL A 247 -26.91 -1.19 -48.17
N TYR A 248 -26.78 -2.50 -48.46
CA TYR A 248 -26.98 -3.04 -49.80
C TYR A 248 -28.28 -3.81 -49.80
N PHE A 249 -29.26 -3.36 -50.60
CA PHE A 249 -30.51 -4.05 -50.72
C PHE A 249 -31.06 -3.95 -52.17
N LYS A 250 -31.79 -4.97 -52.59
CA LYS A 250 -32.54 -5.00 -53.84
C LYS A 250 -34.01 -4.70 -53.54
N ARG A 251 -34.59 -3.82 -54.34
CA ARG A 251 -36.05 -3.61 -54.30
C ARG A 251 -36.71 -4.59 -55.26
N LYS A 252 -37.80 -5.21 -54.87
CA LYS A 252 -38.74 -5.83 -55.82
C LYS A 252 -39.54 -4.74 -56.45
N THR A 253 -39.89 -4.94 -57.73
CA THR A 253 -40.85 -4.14 -58.48
C THR A 253 -42.20 -4.84 -58.47
N GLY A 254 -43.27 -4.19 -58.00
CA GLY A 254 -44.64 -4.67 -57.99
C GLY A 254 -45.66 -3.56 -58.17
N SER A 255 -46.96 -3.91 -58.27
CA SER A 255 -48.00 -2.91 -58.36
C SER A 255 -48.10 -2.00 -57.16
N VAL A 256 -48.35 -0.72 -57.34
CA VAL A 256 -48.47 0.28 -56.28
C VAL A 256 -49.93 0.51 -55.96
N ALA A 257 -50.38 0.32 -54.70
CA ALA A 257 -51.66 0.83 -54.19
C ALA A 257 -51.42 2.09 -53.40
N ASN A 258 -52.31 3.06 -53.60
CA ASN A 258 -52.26 4.32 -52.87
C ASN A 258 -53.09 4.19 -51.57
N ILE A 259 -52.46 4.25 -50.44
CA ILE A 259 -53.10 4.19 -49.13
C ILE A 259 -53.09 5.56 -48.50
N GLY A 260 -54.22 6.06 -48.08
CA GLY A 260 -54.38 7.33 -47.35
C GLY A 260 -54.30 7.10 -45.85
N TYR A 261 -53.57 8.01 -45.15
CA TYR A 261 -53.49 8.05 -43.70
C TYR A 261 -53.93 9.41 -43.14
N ARG A 262 -54.54 9.38 -41.93
CA ARG A 262 -54.86 10.59 -41.16
C ARG A 262 -54.49 10.35 -39.71
N VAL A 263 -54.21 11.43 -38.98
CA VAL A 263 -53.80 11.38 -37.58
C VAL A 263 -54.68 12.31 -36.77
N SER A 264 -55.21 11.87 -35.64
CA SER A 264 -55.87 12.67 -34.62
C SER A 264 -55.08 12.69 -33.33
N ALA A 265 -55.26 13.68 -32.52
CA ALA A 265 -54.69 13.80 -31.18
C ALA A 265 -55.74 13.61 -30.13
N VAL A 266 -55.40 12.83 -29.06
CA VAL A 266 -56.32 12.50 -27.96
C VAL A 266 -55.74 13.02 -26.65
N SER A 267 -56.53 13.76 -25.86
CA SER A 267 -56.14 14.22 -24.53
C SER A 267 -56.08 13.11 -23.50
N ALA A 268 -55.50 13.34 -22.33
CA ALA A 268 -55.50 12.42 -21.19
C ALA A 268 -56.92 12.10 -20.68
N SER A 269 -57.90 12.97 -20.96
CA SER A 269 -59.32 12.74 -20.65
C SER A 269 -60.08 11.93 -21.71
N GLY A 270 -59.40 11.54 -22.79
CA GLY A 270 -60.00 10.79 -23.89
C GLY A 270 -60.70 11.65 -24.96
N ALA A 271 -60.69 13.01 -24.87
CA ALA A 271 -61.26 13.87 -25.90
C ALA A 271 -60.34 13.88 -27.14
N GLU A 272 -60.94 13.56 -28.30
CA GLU A 272 -60.26 13.38 -29.56
C GLU A 272 -60.47 14.57 -30.50
N SER A 273 -59.39 15.01 -31.15
CA SER A 273 -59.46 16.06 -32.20
C SER A 273 -60.06 15.53 -33.52
N ALA A 274 -60.52 16.44 -34.39
CA ALA A 274 -60.72 16.06 -35.79
C ALA A 274 -59.43 15.49 -36.39
N ALA A 275 -59.59 14.56 -37.34
CA ALA A 275 -58.40 13.98 -38.01
C ALA A 275 -57.74 15.02 -38.92
N SER A 276 -56.42 14.90 -39.05
CA SER A 276 -55.58 15.73 -39.93
C SER A 276 -55.99 15.65 -41.38
N SER A 277 -55.49 16.56 -42.22
CA SER A 277 -55.53 16.38 -43.71
C SER A 277 -54.85 15.02 -44.04
N GLY A 278 -55.46 14.31 -44.98
CA GLY A 278 -54.95 13.00 -45.39
C GLY A 278 -53.60 13.08 -46.14
N VAL A 279 -52.71 12.16 -45.81
CA VAL A 279 -51.51 11.90 -46.63
C VAL A 279 -51.65 10.58 -47.34
N THR A 280 -51.27 10.54 -48.60
CA THR A 280 -51.35 9.34 -49.44
C THR A 280 -49.94 8.79 -49.68
N VAL A 281 -49.75 7.50 -49.38
CA VAL A 281 -48.46 6.80 -49.54
C VAL A 281 -48.69 5.67 -50.55
N GLY A 282 -47.89 5.64 -51.63
CA GLY A 282 -47.90 4.52 -52.60
C GLY A 282 -47.21 3.28 -52.06
N VAL A 283 -47.94 2.28 -51.64
CA VAL A 283 -47.45 1.00 -51.13
C VAL A 283 -47.44 -0.05 -52.21
N GLN A 284 -46.29 -0.71 -52.42
CA GLN A 284 -46.19 -1.84 -53.31
C GLN A 284 -46.77 -3.10 -52.66
N TYR A 285 -47.80 -3.67 -53.33
CA TYR A 285 -48.40 -4.93 -52.87
C TYR A 285 -47.61 -6.12 -53.42
N GLU A 286 -46.67 -6.61 -52.63
CA GLU A 286 -46.27 -8.01 -52.66
C GLU A 286 -45.86 -8.39 -51.24
N ASN A 287 -46.33 -9.58 -50.83
CA ASN A 287 -46.15 -10.15 -49.48
C ASN A 287 -44.67 -10.23 -49.13
N GLU A 288 -44.12 -9.15 -48.62
CA GLU A 288 -42.75 -9.11 -48.08
C GLU A 288 -42.76 -8.55 -46.65
N ASP A 289 -42.30 -9.38 -45.74
CA ASP A 289 -42.00 -8.96 -44.40
C ASP A 289 -41.00 -7.80 -44.43
N GLY A 290 -41.31 -6.73 -43.67
CA GLY A 290 -40.41 -5.60 -43.46
C GLY A 290 -40.78 -4.30 -44.19
N ARG A 291 -41.87 -4.23 -44.91
CA ARG A 291 -42.38 -2.97 -45.43
C ARG A 291 -43.19 -2.25 -44.39
N ARG A 292 -42.79 -0.99 -44.13
CA ARG A 292 -43.50 -0.12 -43.17
C ARG A 292 -43.75 1.22 -43.77
N VAL A 293 -44.85 1.82 -43.35
CA VAL A 293 -45.09 3.24 -43.62
C VAL A 293 -44.70 4.04 -42.41
N ARG A 294 -43.75 4.95 -42.57
CA ARG A 294 -43.45 5.93 -41.58
C ARG A 294 -44.34 7.14 -41.76
N LEU A 295 -45.11 7.46 -40.73
CA LEU A 295 -45.86 8.69 -40.63
C LEU A 295 -45.13 9.61 -39.64
N THR A 296 -45.03 10.90 -40.02
CA THR A 296 -44.50 11.96 -39.15
C THR A 296 -45.49 13.12 -39.13
N TRP A 297 -45.56 13.79 -37.97
CA TRP A 297 -46.44 14.96 -37.77
C TRP A 297 -45.87 15.87 -36.71
N ASN A 298 -46.39 17.12 -36.65
CA ASN A 298 -46.03 18.04 -35.56
C ASN A 298 -46.81 17.66 -34.31
N ALA A 299 -46.11 17.61 -33.14
CA ALA A 299 -46.73 17.28 -31.86
C ALA A 299 -47.82 18.28 -31.49
N SER A 300 -48.97 17.80 -31.04
CA SER A 300 -50.11 18.63 -30.61
C SER A 300 -50.04 18.87 -29.10
N THR A 301 -50.09 20.13 -28.67
CA THR A 301 -50.06 20.52 -27.26
C THR A 301 -51.24 19.89 -26.51
N GLY A 302 -50.98 19.19 -25.40
CA GLY A 302 -51.98 18.50 -24.58
C GLY A 302 -52.42 17.14 -25.10
N ALA A 303 -51.81 16.61 -26.16
CA ALA A 303 -52.00 15.22 -26.59
C ALA A 303 -51.33 14.25 -25.62
N ALA A 304 -52.13 13.26 -25.16
CA ALA A 304 -51.60 12.12 -24.41
C ALA A 304 -51.32 10.90 -25.29
N LEU A 305 -51.98 10.84 -26.46
CA LEU A 305 -51.78 9.82 -27.48
C LEU A 305 -52.28 10.30 -28.85
N TYR A 306 -51.96 9.56 -29.93
CA TYR A 306 -52.46 9.82 -31.29
C TYR A 306 -53.14 8.55 -31.81
N ARG A 307 -54.25 8.78 -32.58
CA ARG A 307 -54.88 7.71 -33.34
C ARG A 307 -54.56 7.88 -34.82
N ILE A 308 -54.37 6.78 -35.49
CA ILE A 308 -54.02 6.75 -36.90
C ILE A 308 -55.14 6.00 -37.65
N TYR A 309 -55.59 6.67 -38.70
CA TYR A 309 -56.65 6.15 -39.55
C TYR A 309 -56.10 5.87 -40.95
N ARG A 310 -56.55 4.79 -41.56
CA ARG A 310 -56.21 4.39 -42.89
C ARG A 310 -57.39 4.41 -43.84
N SER A 311 -57.17 4.66 -45.12
CA SER A 311 -58.25 4.88 -46.09
C SER A 311 -59.18 3.68 -46.37
N ASP A 312 -58.68 2.44 -46.22
CA ASP A 312 -59.42 1.16 -46.41
C ASP A 312 -59.89 0.50 -45.12
N ALA A 313 -59.42 1.00 -44.01
CA ALA A 313 -59.82 0.60 -42.67
C ALA A 313 -59.49 1.68 -41.68
N ASN A 314 -60.32 1.83 -40.63
CA ASN A 314 -59.99 2.61 -39.42
C ASN A 314 -59.14 1.77 -38.50
N THR A 315 -58.17 2.37 -37.84
CA THR A 315 -57.38 1.69 -36.87
C THR A 315 -57.25 2.57 -35.63
N GLY A 316 -57.31 1.92 -34.50
CA GLY A 316 -57.03 2.50 -33.18
C GLY A 316 -55.64 2.20 -32.68
N ILE A 317 -54.59 2.32 -33.46
CA ILE A 317 -53.21 2.23 -32.91
C ILE A 317 -53.03 3.39 -31.94
N LEU A 318 -53.05 3.02 -30.65
CA LEU A 318 -52.77 3.93 -29.54
C LEU A 318 -51.27 3.98 -29.32
N ALA A 319 -50.65 5.15 -29.46
CA ALA A 319 -49.32 5.38 -28.92
C ALA A 319 -49.47 5.70 -27.42
N GLU A 320 -48.89 4.92 -26.54
CA GLU A 320 -48.97 5.09 -25.06
C GLU A 320 -48.30 6.41 -24.59
N THR A 321 -47.45 6.96 -25.42
CA THR A 321 -46.81 8.26 -25.22
C THR A 321 -47.02 9.16 -26.45
N PRO A 322 -47.07 10.50 -26.30
CA PRO A 322 -47.21 11.39 -27.46
C PRO A 322 -45.94 11.29 -28.33
N LEU A 323 -46.08 10.63 -29.47
CA LEU A 323 -45.03 10.48 -30.48
C LEU A 323 -45.31 11.39 -31.66
N ALA A 324 -44.28 12.08 -32.15
CA ALA A 324 -44.33 12.86 -33.37
C ALA A 324 -44.06 12.06 -34.64
N GLU A 325 -43.80 10.76 -34.53
CA GLU A 325 -43.65 9.81 -35.63
C GLU A 325 -44.01 8.39 -35.22
N ILE A 326 -44.44 7.55 -36.11
CA ILE A 326 -44.71 6.13 -35.93
C ILE A 326 -44.45 5.36 -37.23
N GLU A 327 -43.98 4.11 -37.07
CA GLU A 327 -43.90 3.18 -38.19
C GLU A 327 -45.00 2.12 -38.10
N ILE A 328 -45.73 1.92 -39.17
CA ILE A 328 -46.85 0.97 -39.23
C ILE A 328 -46.46 -0.20 -40.15
N ASP A 329 -46.48 -1.44 -39.61
CA ASP A 329 -46.29 -2.64 -40.43
C ASP A 329 -47.56 -2.91 -41.26
N GLN A 330 -47.44 -2.88 -42.57
CA GLN A 330 -48.55 -3.01 -43.50
C GLN A 330 -49.02 -4.47 -43.60
N THR A 331 -48.24 -5.46 -43.22
CA THR A 331 -48.55 -6.89 -43.33
C THR A 331 -49.44 -7.36 -42.14
N GLN A 332 -49.30 -6.70 -40.98
CA GLN A 332 -49.97 -7.06 -39.75
C GLN A 332 -51.13 -6.11 -39.41
N TYR A 333 -51.43 -5.17 -40.28
CA TYR A 333 -52.41 -4.18 -40.05
C TYR A 333 -53.87 -4.71 -40.01
N GLN A 334 -54.56 -4.52 -38.92
CA GLN A 334 -56.01 -4.83 -38.78
C GLN A 334 -56.76 -3.56 -38.36
N GLY A 335 -57.79 -3.20 -39.15
CA GLY A 335 -58.69 -2.12 -38.80
C GLY A 335 -59.67 -2.46 -37.71
N ASP A 336 -60.00 -1.58 -36.81
CA ASP A 336 -60.94 -1.76 -35.70
C ASP A 336 -62.36 -1.31 -36.02
N GLY A 337 -62.58 -0.81 -37.22
CA GLY A 337 -63.91 -0.32 -37.69
C GLY A 337 -64.35 1.04 -37.13
N THR A 338 -63.46 1.77 -36.41
CA THR A 338 -63.78 3.07 -35.82
C THR A 338 -63.87 4.16 -36.90
N ALA A 339 -64.92 4.99 -36.88
CA ALA A 339 -65.10 6.07 -37.82
C ALA A 339 -64.05 7.22 -37.65
N ILE A 340 -63.60 7.76 -38.78
CA ILE A 340 -62.63 8.86 -38.79
C ILE A 340 -63.32 10.13 -38.24
N PRO A 341 -62.83 10.78 -37.18
CA PRO A 341 -63.45 11.95 -36.60
C PRO A 341 -63.37 13.15 -37.56
N SER A 342 -64.51 13.72 -37.93
CA SER A 342 -64.62 14.90 -38.77
C SER A 342 -64.66 16.22 -38.01
N ALA A 343 -64.87 16.15 -36.69
CA ALA A 343 -64.85 17.33 -35.79
C ALA A 343 -64.12 17.00 -34.49
N SER A 344 -63.54 17.99 -33.84
CA SER A 344 -62.88 17.81 -32.53
C SER A 344 -63.91 17.76 -31.41
N ALA A 345 -63.72 16.83 -30.49
CA ALA A 345 -64.50 16.81 -29.22
C ALA A 345 -64.13 18.01 -28.32
N THR A 346 -65.07 18.39 -27.44
CA THR A 346 -64.81 19.44 -26.47
C THR A 346 -63.64 19.08 -25.55
N GLY A 347 -62.64 19.97 -25.43
CA GLY A 347 -61.41 19.71 -24.66
C GLY A 347 -60.35 18.86 -25.37
N ALA A 348 -60.52 18.58 -26.65
CA ALA A 348 -59.55 17.84 -27.45
C ALA A 348 -58.29 18.72 -27.74
N PRO A 349 -57.12 18.09 -27.90
CA PRO A 349 -55.90 18.77 -28.35
C PRO A 349 -56.07 19.35 -29.76
N PRO A 350 -55.18 20.26 -30.19
CA PRO A 350 -55.18 20.75 -31.60
C PRO A 350 -55.02 19.60 -32.59
N VAL A 351 -55.61 19.76 -33.76
CA VAL A 351 -55.47 18.80 -34.87
C VAL A 351 -54.01 18.71 -35.27
N PRO A 352 -53.44 17.48 -35.40
CA PRO A 352 -52.07 17.31 -35.85
C PRO A 352 -51.81 17.94 -37.22
N THR A 353 -50.73 18.66 -37.35
CA THR A 353 -50.32 19.33 -38.61
C THR A 353 -49.00 18.74 -39.13
N GLY A 354 -48.66 19.03 -40.40
CA GLY A 354 -47.41 18.60 -41.00
C GLY A 354 -47.32 17.08 -41.19
N VAL A 355 -48.49 16.39 -41.30
CA VAL A 355 -48.51 14.96 -41.50
C VAL A 355 -47.89 14.59 -42.84
N THR A 356 -46.83 13.78 -42.81
CA THR A 356 -46.16 13.21 -44.00
C THR A 356 -46.04 11.71 -43.84
N GLY A 357 -45.95 11.02 -45.00
CA GLY A 357 -45.75 9.57 -45.00
C GLY A 357 -44.73 9.14 -46.05
N ALA A 358 -43.90 8.20 -45.65
CA ALA A 358 -42.91 7.61 -46.56
C ALA A 358 -42.84 6.09 -46.34
N ILE A 359 -42.58 5.34 -47.42
CA ILE A 359 -42.29 3.91 -47.28
C ILE A 359 -40.86 3.74 -46.74
N VAL A 360 -40.76 2.98 -45.66
CA VAL A 360 -39.48 2.59 -45.09
C VAL A 360 -39.31 1.09 -45.27
N TYR A 361 -38.23 0.69 -45.91
CA TYR A 361 -37.93 -0.72 -46.13
C TYR A 361 -37.07 -1.29 -45.00
N GLY A 362 -37.37 -2.54 -44.56
CA GLY A 362 -36.56 -3.29 -43.64
C GLY A 362 -36.75 -2.94 -42.19
N LYS A 363 -36.10 -3.71 -41.36
CA LYS A 363 -36.05 -3.58 -39.90
C LYS A 363 -34.87 -2.68 -39.51
N GLU A 364 -35.00 -1.94 -38.43
CA GLU A 364 -33.89 -1.23 -37.83
C GLU A 364 -32.96 -2.21 -37.14
N MET A 365 -31.66 -2.08 -37.37
CA MET A 365 -30.62 -2.90 -36.79
C MET A 365 -29.58 -1.96 -36.19
N LYS A 366 -29.21 -2.25 -34.96
CA LYS A 366 -28.17 -1.50 -34.24
C LYS A 366 -26.95 -2.40 -34.05
N TYR A 367 -25.80 -1.88 -34.37
CA TYR A 367 -24.53 -2.58 -34.27
C TYR A 367 -23.59 -1.79 -33.34
N VAL A 368 -22.80 -2.53 -32.56
CA VAL A 368 -21.64 -1.99 -31.85
C VAL A 368 -20.42 -2.86 -32.15
N VAL A 369 -19.26 -2.24 -32.10
CA VAL A 369 -17.98 -2.90 -32.40
C VAL A 369 -17.07 -2.72 -31.22
N ALA A 370 -16.41 -3.80 -30.79
CA ALA A 370 -15.35 -3.77 -29.80
C ALA A 370 -14.01 -4.13 -30.46
N ALA A 371 -12.92 -3.53 -29.98
CA ALA A 371 -11.56 -3.85 -30.41
C ALA A 371 -10.95 -4.88 -29.46
N ILE A 372 -10.10 -5.78 -29.99
CA ILE A 372 -9.31 -6.71 -29.20
C ILE A 372 -7.85 -6.32 -29.30
N SER A 373 -7.20 -6.12 -28.16
CA SER A 373 -5.78 -5.83 -28.08
C SER A 373 -4.96 -6.97 -28.68
N ASP A 374 -4.00 -6.64 -29.53
CA ASP A 374 -3.05 -7.59 -30.10
C ASP A 374 -2.07 -8.13 -29.04
N GLU A 375 -1.72 -7.30 -28.06
CA GLU A 375 -0.76 -7.62 -27.01
C GLU A 375 -1.38 -8.43 -25.87
N THR A 376 -2.53 -7.98 -25.34
CA THR A 376 -3.13 -8.56 -24.14
C THR A 376 -4.33 -9.48 -24.44
N GLY A 377 -4.93 -9.42 -25.63
CA GLY A 377 -6.18 -10.08 -25.92
C GLY A 377 -7.40 -9.46 -25.26
N GLU A 378 -7.24 -8.34 -24.56
CA GLU A 378 -8.32 -7.63 -23.88
C GLU A 378 -9.33 -7.06 -24.89
N GLU A 379 -10.61 -7.17 -24.56
CA GLU A 379 -11.70 -6.58 -25.35
C GLU A 379 -12.05 -5.18 -24.82
N SER A 380 -12.13 -4.20 -25.72
CA SER A 380 -12.54 -2.83 -25.40
C SER A 380 -14.02 -2.76 -25.02
N LEU A 381 -14.42 -1.64 -24.39
CA LEU A 381 -15.84 -1.30 -24.34
C LEU A 381 -16.39 -1.17 -25.76
N PRO A 382 -17.70 -1.46 -25.97
CA PRO A 382 -18.33 -1.32 -27.28
C PRO A 382 -18.37 0.14 -27.73
N SER A 383 -18.29 0.33 -29.02
CA SER A 383 -18.45 1.62 -29.67
C SER A 383 -19.84 2.24 -29.43
N GLU A 384 -20.02 3.51 -29.81
CA GLU A 384 -21.38 4.05 -30.00
C GLU A 384 -22.14 3.25 -31.04
N PRO A 385 -23.46 3.05 -30.86
CA PRO A 385 -24.26 2.27 -31.76
C PRO A 385 -24.39 2.87 -33.18
N ALA A 386 -24.10 2.09 -34.20
CA ALA A 386 -24.42 2.41 -35.58
C ALA A 386 -25.79 1.84 -35.93
N THR A 387 -26.68 2.68 -36.36
CA THR A 387 -28.05 2.28 -36.73
C THR A 387 -28.20 2.18 -38.24
N LEU A 388 -28.62 1.04 -38.73
CA LEU A 388 -28.87 0.75 -40.14
C LEU A 388 -30.30 0.19 -40.31
N ARG A 389 -30.87 0.43 -41.46
CA ARG A 389 -32.19 -0.10 -41.75
C ARG A 389 -32.13 -0.89 -43.05
N ASN A 390 -32.42 -2.19 -42.99
CA ASN A 390 -32.37 -3.11 -44.13
C ASN A 390 -33.39 -4.24 -43.97
N ASP A 391 -33.79 -4.82 -45.11
CA ASP A 391 -34.54 -6.06 -45.16
C ASP A 391 -33.56 -7.22 -45.37
N MET A 392 -33.06 -7.76 -44.30
CA MET A 392 -32.05 -8.83 -44.31
C MET A 392 -32.64 -10.22 -44.60
N VAL A 393 -33.98 -10.35 -44.62
CA VAL A 393 -34.64 -11.61 -45.01
C VAL A 393 -34.51 -11.86 -46.50
N TYR A 394 -34.38 -10.79 -47.26
CA TYR A 394 -34.22 -10.91 -48.70
C TYR A 394 -32.79 -11.34 -49.09
N ARG A 395 -32.68 -12.45 -49.83
CA ARG A 395 -31.41 -13.02 -50.22
C ARG A 395 -30.59 -12.05 -51.08
N GLY A 396 -29.36 -11.79 -50.62
CA GLY A 396 -28.43 -10.87 -51.25
C GLY A 396 -28.42 -9.44 -50.66
N ASN A 397 -29.36 -9.16 -49.73
CA ASN A 397 -29.27 -7.96 -48.91
C ASN A 397 -28.19 -8.17 -47.84
N ARG A 398 -27.43 -7.10 -47.53
CA ARG A 398 -26.36 -7.13 -46.55
C ARG A 398 -26.11 -5.74 -45.97
N ASN A 399 -25.60 -5.71 -44.77
CA ASN A 399 -25.09 -4.52 -44.13
C ASN A 399 -23.55 -4.58 -44.11
N VAL A 400 -22.88 -3.55 -44.54
CA VAL A 400 -21.43 -3.43 -44.47
C VAL A 400 -21.09 -2.33 -43.46
N LEU A 401 -20.42 -2.72 -42.39
CA LEU A 401 -19.97 -1.84 -41.33
C LEU A 401 -18.50 -1.45 -41.57
N PHE A 402 -18.10 -0.27 -41.20
CA PHE A 402 -16.72 0.19 -41.21
C PHE A 402 -16.49 1.19 -40.07
N TRP A 403 -15.27 1.26 -39.60
CA TRP A 403 -14.86 2.09 -38.48
C TRP A 403 -13.43 2.57 -38.59
N THR A 404 -13.04 3.50 -37.71
CA THR A 404 -11.66 3.95 -37.61
C THR A 404 -10.81 2.91 -36.90
N ALA A 405 -9.59 2.63 -37.37
CA ALA A 405 -8.65 1.71 -36.76
C ALA A 405 -8.34 2.18 -35.32
N THR A 406 -8.41 1.26 -34.36
CA THR A 406 -8.03 1.51 -32.97
C THR A 406 -6.54 1.16 -32.80
N PRO A 407 -5.71 2.08 -32.28
CA PRO A 407 -4.30 1.76 -32.01
C PRO A 407 -4.16 0.56 -31.07
N GLY A 408 -3.27 -0.38 -31.38
CA GLY A 408 -3.04 -1.59 -30.58
C GLY A 408 -4.08 -2.70 -30.77
N ALA A 409 -5.07 -2.52 -31.65
CA ALA A 409 -6.05 -3.56 -31.95
C ALA A 409 -5.53 -4.54 -33.00
N GLY A 410 -5.48 -5.83 -32.68
CA GLY A 410 -5.21 -6.91 -33.63
C GLY A 410 -6.46 -7.41 -34.35
N SER A 411 -7.63 -7.26 -33.74
CA SER A 411 -8.91 -7.68 -34.32
C SER A 411 -10.09 -6.93 -33.73
N TYR A 412 -11.27 -7.12 -34.31
CA TYR A 412 -12.53 -6.48 -33.89
C TYR A 412 -13.64 -7.50 -33.81
N VAL A 413 -14.54 -7.32 -32.84
CA VAL A 413 -15.75 -8.10 -32.66
C VAL A 413 -16.96 -7.23 -32.95
N VAL A 414 -17.88 -7.74 -33.72
CA VAL A 414 -19.12 -7.05 -34.09
C VAL A 414 -20.30 -7.70 -33.40
N TYR A 415 -21.12 -6.87 -32.79
CA TYR A 415 -22.33 -7.26 -32.11
C TYR A 415 -23.53 -6.56 -32.74
N ARG A 416 -24.67 -7.28 -32.81
CA ARG A 416 -25.94 -6.72 -33.26
C ARG A 416 -26.99 -6.85 -32.17
N LEU A 417 -27.78 -5.79 -32.02
CA LEU A 417 -28.92 -5.75 -31.10
C LEU A 417 -30.03 -6.67 -31.60
N ASP A 418 -30.44 -7.64 -30.83
CA ASP A 418 -31.62 -8.45 -31.03
C ASP A 418 -32.29 -8.74 -29.68
N ASN A 419 -33.62 -8.71 -29.66
CA ASN A 419 -34.43 -8.91 -28.45
C ASN A 419 -33.96 -8.08 -27.22
N GLY A 420 -33.47 -6.84 -27.43
CA GLY A 420 -33.03 -5.93 -26.39
C GLY A 420 -31.60 -6.18 -25.88
N ARG A 421 -30.86 -7.13 -26.47
CA ARG A 421 -29.47 -7.43 -26.12
C ARG A 421 -28.57 -7.44 -27.34
N TYR A 422 -27.32 -7.02 -27.15
CA TYR A 422 -26.31 -7.18 -28.19
C TYR A 422 -25.75 -8.60 -28.15
N GLY A 423 -25.77 -9.28 -29.30
CA GLY A 423 -25.18 -10.60 -29.46
C GLY A 423 -24.08 -10.59 -30.51
N TYR A 424 -23.15 -11.53 -30.37
CA TYR A 424 -22.03 -11.71 -31.27
C TYR A 424 -22.49 -12.06 -32.71
N VAL A 425 -21.95 -11.34 -33.69
CA VAL A 425 -22.23 -11.56 -35.13
C VAL A 425 -20.99 -12.09 -35.83
N GLY A 426 -19.81 -11.60 -35.46
CA GLY A 426 -18.57 -12.08 -36.07
C GLY A 426 -17.34 -11.34 -35.62
N LYS A 427 -16.18 -11.87 -35.95
CA LYS A 427 -14.84 -11.30 -35.70
C LYS A 427 -14.15 -11.01 -37.01
N THR A 428 -13.39 -9.93 -37.09
CA THR A 428 -12.60 -9.52 -38.23
C THR A 428 -11.26 -8.90 -37.80
N GLU A 429 -10.23 -9.06 -38.61
CA GLU A 429 -8.92 -8.38 -38.43
C GLU A 429 -8.85 -7.05 -39.18
N THR A 430 -9.87 -6.74 -40.01
CA THR A 430 -9.97 -5.49 -40.74
C THR A 430 -10.93 -4.51 -40.08
N THR A 431 -10.89 -3.25 -40.49
CA THR A 431 -11.79 -2.19 -40.00
C THR A 431 -13.15 -2.20 -40.74
N SER A 432 -13.56 -3.34 -41.27
CA SER A 432 -14.86 -3.53 -41.92
C SER A 432 -15.42 -4.93 -41.65
N PHE A 433 -16.74 -5.03 -41.65
CA PHE A 433 -17.46 -6.29 -41.48
C PHE A 433 -18.75 -6.32 -42.36
N THR A 434 -19.02 -7.45 -42.96
CA THR A 434 -20.24 -7.65 -43.71
C THR A 434 -21.18 -8.61 -43.00
N ASP A 435 -22.35 -8.10 -42.58
CA ASP A 435 -23.43 -8.92 -42.07
C ASP A 435 -24.40 -9.29 -43.23
N GLU A 436 -24.51 -10.58 -43.49
CA GLU A 436 -25.43 -11.17 -44.48
C GLU A 436 -26.62 -11.87 -43.78
N ASN A 437 -27.12 -11.28 -42.69
CA ASN A 437 -28.18 -11.79 -41.81
C ASN A 437 -27.69 -12.93 -40.91
N ILE A 438 -26.52 -12.80 -40.34
CA ILE A 438 -26.02 -13.73 -39.33
C ILE A 438 -26.91 -13.60 -38.09
N THR A 439 -27.41 -14.70 -37.54
CA THR A 439 -28.17 -14.69 -36.29
C THR A 439 -27.24 -14.32 -35.13
N PRO A 440 -27.52 -13.26 -34.35
CA PRO A 440 -26.70 -12.90 -33.24
C PRO A 440 -26.66 -13.98 -32.17
N ASP A 441 -25.47 -14.36 -31.70
CA ASP A 441 -25.33 -15.22 -30.53
C ASP A 441 -25.52 -14.35 -29.25
N LEU A 442 -26.74 -14.40 -28.74
CA LEU A 442 -27.10 -13.65 -27.52
C LEU A 442 -26.45 -14.22 -26.25
N ALA A 443 -25.78 -15.38 -26.35
CA ALA A 443 -24.98 -15.93 -25.29
C ALA A 443 -23.56 -15.31 -25.21
N SER A 444 -23.18 -14.47 -26.17
CA SER A 444 -21.87 -13.81 -26.24
C SER A 444 -22.08 -12.32 -26.53
N GLY A 445 -22.27 -11.53 -25.47
CA GLY A 445 -22.43 -10.06 -25.53
C GLY A 445 -21.11 -9.31 -25.39
N PRO A 446 -21.12 -8.00 -25.70
CA PRO A 446 -19.97 -7.12 -25.48
C PRO A 446 -19.71 -6.92 -23.98
N GLN A 447 -18.49 -6.53 -23.66
CA GLN A 447 -18.11 -6.20 -22.30
C GLN A 447 -18.84 -4.96 -21.79
N GLU A 448 -19.32 -5.03 -20.55
CA GLU A 448 -19.89 -3.89 -19.83
C GLU A 448 -18.86 -3.29 -18.88
N GLY A 449 -18.65 -1.99 -18.94
CA GLY A 449 -17.79 -1.27 -18.02
C GLY A 449 -18.45 -1.14 -16.64
N TYR A 450 -17.65 -1.32 -15.59
CA TYR A 450 -18.12 -1.16 -14.22
C TYR A 450 -17.07 -0.47 -13.36
N ASN A 451 -17.44 0.63 -12.72
CA ASN A 451 -16.64 1.30 -11.71
C ASN A 451 -17.34 1.16 -10.34
N PRO A 452 -16.91 0.23 -9.48
CA PRO A 452 -17.49 0.06 -8.15
C PRO A 452 -17.13 1.18 -7.17
N PHE A 453 -16.15 2.04 -7.52
CA PHE A 453 -15.53 3.06 -6.65
C PHE A 453 -15.73 4.49 -7.18
N ASP A 454 -16.90 4.78 -7.66
CA ASP A 454 -17.25 5.99 -8.42
C ASP A 454 -17.46 7.26 -7.58
N SER A 455 -17.67 7.10 -6.27
CA SER A 455 -18.06 8.22 -5.40
C SER A 455 -17.62 8.04 -3.95
N ALA A 456 -17.67 9.12 -3.19
CA ALA A 456 -17.37 9.09 -1.75
C ALA A 456 -18.26 8.09 -1.01
N GLY A 457 -17.64 7.29 -0.13
CA GLY A 457 -18.28 6.17 0.56
C GLY A 457 -18.15 4.83 -0.18
N ASN A 458 -17.87 4.84 -1.48
CA ASN A 458 -17.58 3.64 -2.28
C ASN A 458 -16.07 3.37 -2.40
N TYR A 459 -15.20 4.24 -1.86
CA TYR A 459 -13.77 4.01 -1.94
C TYR A 459 -13.32 2.86 -1.02
N PRO A 460 -12.44 1.96 -1.51
CA PRO A 460 -12.03 0.76 -0.78
C PRO A 460 -11.03 1.09 0.34
N ALA A 461 -11.09 0.28 1.41
CA ALA A 461 -10.18 0.40 2.55
C ALA A 461 -8.89 -0.38 2.38
N CYS A 462 -8.89 -1.42 1.56
CA CYS A 462 -7.76 -2.31 1.38
C CYS A 462 -7.62 -2.77 -0.07
N VAL A 463 -6.41 -3.11 -0.43
CA VAL A 463 -5.99 -3.62 -1.75
C VAL A 463 -4.94 -4.70 -1.56
N ASN A 464 -4.98 -5.73 -2.40
CA ASN A 464 -3.93 -6.72 -2.56
C ASN A 464 -4.08 -7.42 -3.91
N PHE A 465 -3.11 -8.23 -4.30
CA PHE A 465 -3.22 -9.13 -5.44
C PHE A 465 -3.63 -10.53 -4.99
N TYR A 466 -4.36 -11.22 -5.85
CA TYR A 466 -4.69 -12.63 -5.69
C TYR A 466 -4.96 -13.26 -7.06
N GLU A 467 -4.29 -14.37 -7.37
CA GLU A 467 -4.44 -15.12 -8.62
C GLU A 467 -4.49 -14.21 -9.87
N GLN A 468 -3.49 -13.35 -10.03
CA GLN A 468 -3.39 -12.36 -11.13
C GLN A 468 -4.58 -11.38 -11.22
N ARG A 469 -5.23 -11.08 -10.09
CA ARG A 469 -6.32 -10.10 -10.00
C ARG A 469 -6.01 -9.07 -8.92
N LEU A 470 -6.34 -7.83 -9.18
CA LEU A 470 -6.32 -6.78 -8.17
C LEU A 470 -7.58 -6.88 -7.32
N ALA A 471 -7.42 -7.23 -6.05
CA ALA A 471 -8.51 -7.35 -5.08
C ALA A 471 -8.62 -6.08 -4.23
N MET A 472 -9.81 -5.52 -4.12
CA MET A 472 -10.13 -4.36 -3.30
C MET A 472 -11.35 -4.62 -2.44
N GLY A 473 -11.40 -4.06 -1.23
CA GLY A 473 -12.53 -4.31 -0.35
C GLY A 473 -12.78 -3.28 0.74
N GLY A 474 -13.91 -3.43 1.43
CA GLY A 474 -14.19 -2.70 2.66
C GLY A 474 -14.59 -1.25 2.47
N THR A 475 -15.50 -0.92 1.55
CA THR A 475 -15.99 0.46 1.40
C THR A 475 -16.87 0.88 2.58
N ALA A 476 -17.10 2.17 2.77
CA ALA A 476 -17.99 2.66 3.83
C ALA A 476 -19.45 2.27 3.59
N ASN A 477 -19.92 2.32 2.33
CA ASN A 477 -21.29 1.99 1.95
C ASN A 477 -21.53 0.47 1.90
N VAL A 478 -20.53 -0.30 1.48
CA VAL A 478 -20.57 -1.77 1.41
C VAL A 478 -19.39 -2.36 2.19
N PRO A 479 -19.42 -2.34 3.54
CA PRO A 479 -18.26 -2.70 4.36
C PRO A 479 -17.75 -4.13 4.16
N ALA A 480 -18.64 -5.06 3.81
CA ALA A 480 -18.31 -6.46 3.51
C ALA A 480 -18.21 -6.75 2.00
N GLY A 481 -18.10 -5.70 1.19
CA GLY A 481 -17.92 -5.82 -0.26
C GLY A 481 -16.45 -6.12 -0.61
N LEU A 482 -16.29 -7.01 -1.56
CA LEU A 482 -15.03 -7.45 -2.12
C LEU A 482 -15.15 -7.43 -3.64
N TRP A 483 -14.20 -6.81 -4.30
CA TRP A 483 -14.15 -6.69 -5.76
C TRP A 483 -12.78 -7.13 -6.25
N LEU A 484 -12.75 -8.00 -7.25
CA LEU A 484 -11.53 -8.41 -7.91
C LEU A 484 -11.61 -8.01 -9.38
N GLY A 485 -10.56 -7.41 -9.90
CA GLY A 485 -10.43 -7.08 -11.31
C GLY A 485 -10.42 -8.31 -12.20
N GLN A 486 -10.44 -8.10 -13.50
CA GLN A 486 -10.25 -9.18 -14.46
C GLN A 486 -8.86 -9.81 -14.29
N SER A 487 -8.75 -11.09 -14.66
CA SER A 487 -7.46 -11.80 -14.66
C SER A 487 -6.48 -11.11 -15.62
N ALA A 488 -5.30 -10.76 -15.11
CA ALA A 488 -4.25 -10.00 -15.82
C ALA A 488 -4.60 -8.57 -16.25
N ASN A 489 -5.81 -8.07 -15.93
CA ASN A 489 -6.26 -6.71 -16.22
C ASN A 489 -6.72 -6.00 -14.94
N TYR A 490 -5.77 -5.51 -14.18
CA TYR A 490 -5.97 -5.01 -12.81
C TYR A 490 -6.91 -3.82 -12.67
N GLU A 491 -7.02 -3.00 -13.70
CA GLU A 491 -7.87 -1.80 -13.70
C GLU A 491 -9.25 -2.04 -14.36
N ASN A 492 -9.54 -3.26 -14.81
CA ASN A 492 -10.81 -3.60 -15.43
C ASN A 492 -11.69 -4.41 -14.48
N PHE A 493 -12.79 -3.82 -14.03
CA PHE A 493 -13.80 -4.46 -13.17
C PHE A 493 -15.09 -4.81 -13.90
N GLY A 494 -15.08 -4.80 -15.23
CA GLY A 494 -16.20 -5.19 -16.09
C GLY A 494 -16.40 -6.70 -16.15
N ALA A 495 -17.58 -7.09 -16.58
CA ALA A 495 -17.94 -8.48 -16.83
C ALA A 495 -18.66 -8.60 -18.18
N ALA A 496 -18.51 -9.71 -18.86
CA ALA A 496 -19.22 -10.04 -20.08
C ALA A 496 -20.61 -10.61 -19.76
N SER A 497 -21.47 -10.70 -20.75
CA SER A 497 -22.76 -11.38 -20.63
C SER A 497 -22.87 -12.46 -21.73
N PRO A 498 -22.76 -13.76 -21.39
CA PRO A 498 -22.60 -14.35 -20.06
C PRO A 498 -21.19 -14.13 -19.48
N VAL A 499 -21.09 -14.28 -18.16
CA VAL A 499 -19.86 -14.13 -17.41
C VAL A 499 -18.82 -15.16 -17.83
N LYS A 500 -17.60 -14.71 -18.11
CA LYS A 500 -16.42 -15.54 -18.45
C LYS A 500 -15.58 -15.83 -17.18
N ALA A 501 -14.75 -16.87 -17.22
CA ALA A 501 -13.87 -17.21 -16.10
C ALA A 501 -12.85 -16.10 -15.76
N SER A 502 -12.41 -15.35 -16.77
CA SER A 502 -11.49 -14.20 -16.62
C SER A 502 -12.14 -12.91 -16.14
N ASP A 503 -13.47 -12.81 -16.14
CA ASP A 503 -14.20 -11.59 -15.77
C ASP A 503 -13.98 -11.20 -14.32
N ALA A 504 -14.26 -9.94 -14.02
CA ALA A 504 -14.20 -9.39 -12.67
C ALA A 504 -15.18 -10.09 -11.72
N ILE A 505 -14.80 -10.15 -10.45
CA ILE A 505 -15.60 -10.79 -9.40
C ILE A 505 -16.11 -9.71 -8.45
N THR A 506 -17.41 -9.70 -8.20
CA THR A 506 -18.04 -8.87 -7.19
C THR A 506 -18.71 -9.78 -6.15
N LEU A 507 -18.27 -9.68 -4.91
CA LEU A 507 -18.73 -10.51 -3.81
C LEU A 507 -19.12 -9.65 -2.61
N ARG A 508 -20.16 -10.06 -1.91
CA ARG A 508 -20.51 -9.50 -0.60
C ARG A 508 -20.53 -10.63 0.44
N ILE A 509 -19.58 -10.59 1.37
CA ILE A 509 -19.49 -11.57 2.46
C ILE A 509 -20.66 -11.35 3.41
N ARG A 510 -21.54 -12.37 3.55
CA ARG A 510 -22.67 -12.33 4.47
C ARG A 510 -22.31 -13.06 5.76
N SER A 511 -22.48 -12.39 6.90
CA SER A 511 -22.32 -12.99 8.22
C SER A 511 -23.39 -12.47 9.16
N LYS A 512 -23.51 -13.08 10.35
CA LYS A 512 -24.46 -12.64 11.38
C LYS A 512 -24.11 -11.26 11.97
N GLU A 513 -22.85 -10.89 11.91
CA GLU A 513 -22.31 -9.64 12.47
C GLU A 513 -22.00 -8.64 11.36
N LYS A 514 -22.03 -7.34 11.71
CA LYS A 514 -21.58 -6.30 10.78
C LYS A 514 -20.06 -6.38 10.64
N ASN A 515 -19.61 -7.05 9.60
CA ASN A 515 -18.20 -7.19 9.26
C ASN A 515 -17.77 -6.13 8.25
N GLN A 516 -16.71 -5.40 8.59
CA GLN A 516 -16.01 -4.54 7.65
C GLN A 516 -14.68 -5.21 7.27
N ILE A 517 -14.42 -5.37 5.99
CA ILE A 517 -13.14 -5.86 5.49
C ILE A 517 -12.09 -4.79 5.79
N ARG A 518 -10.99 -5.19 6.41
CA ARG A 518 -9.87 -4.32 6.81
C ARG A 518 -8.58 -4.66 6.11
N ALA A 519 -8.39 -5.94 5.79
CA ALA A 519 -7.24 -6.42 5.08
C ALA A 519 -7.59 -7.62 4.21
N ILE A 520 -6.84 -7.76 3.13
CA ILE A 520 -6.84 -8.90 2.23
C ILE A 520 -5.39 -9.37 2.14
N SER A 521 -5.16 -10.66 2.16
CA SER A 521 -3.82 -11.21 2.02
C SER A 521 -3.84 -12.55 1.29
N GLU A 522 -2.77 -12.85 0.58
CA GLU A 522 -2.62 -14.12 -0.10
C GLU A 522 -2.19 -15.20 0.89
N SER A 523 -2.77 -16.38 0.78
CA SER A 523 -2.40 -17.60 1.49
C SER A 523 -2.84 -18.79 0.62
N ARG A 524 -3.04 -20.00 1.18
CA ARG A 524 -3.68 -21.12 0.46
C ARG A 524 -5.14 -20.81 0.10
N GLY A 525 -5.41 -19.70 -0.50
CA GLY A 525 -6.67 -19.02 -0.75
C GLY A 525 -6.49 -17.55 -0.36
N MET A 526 -7.45 -16.72 -0.65
CA MET A 526 -7.44 -15.31 -0.24
C MET A 526 -7.97 -15.18 1.19
N ALA A 527 -7.08 -14.82 2.11
CA ALA A 527 -7.46 -14.52 3.49
C ALA A 527 -8.07 -13.12 3.56
N VAL A 528 -9.31 -13.02 4.06
CA VAL A 528 -10.04 -11.77 4.23
C VAL A 528 -10.25 -11.51 5.71
N PHE A 529 -9.58 -10.48 6.23
CA PHE A 529 -9.63 -10.06 7.62
C PHE A 529 -10.68 -8.98 7.81
N THR A 530 -11.59 -9.21 8.77
CA THR A 530 -12.68 -8.27 9.03
C THR A 530 -12.67 -7.80 10.48
N THR A 531 -13.61 -6.94 10.82
CA THR A 531 -13.77 -6.42 12.20
C THR A 531 -14.02 -7.48 13.26
N ALA A 532 -14.62 -8.60 12.90
CA ALA A 532 -15.07 -9.63 13.86
C ALA A 532 -14.67 -11.05 13.46
N ASN A 533 -14.33 -11.31 12.22
CA ASN A 533 -14.08 -12.66 11.70
C ASN A 533 -12.98 -12.66 10.66
N GLU A 534 -12.37 -13.82 10.43
CA GLU A 534 -11.49 -14.13 9.33
C GLU A 534 -12.16 -15.13 8.38
N PHE A 535 -12.04 -14.87 7.09
CA PHE A 535 -12.59 -15.70 6.03
C PHE A 535 -11.47 -16.15 5.09
N ASN A 536 -11.65 -17.31 4.49
CA ASN A 536 -10.89 -17.76 3.34
C ASN A 536 -11.82 -17.78 2.12
N VAL A 537 -11.40 -17.13 1.04
CA VAL A 537 -12.10 -17.08 -0.24
C VAL A 537 -11.22 -17.75 -1.27
N ALA A 538 -11.73 -18.78 -1.93
CA ALA A 538 -10.99 -19.56 -2.90
C ALA A 538 -11.93 -20.13 -3.97
N GLY A 539 -11.37 -20.69 -5.03
CA GLY A 539 -12.13 -21.51 -5.98
C GLY A 539 -12.62 -22.83 -5.35
N SER A 540 -13.68 -23.40 -5.88
CA SER A 540 -14.18 -24.70 -5.44
C SER A 540 -13.21 -25.82 -5.83
N GLY A 541 -12.87 -26.69 -4.90
CA GLY A 541 -12.05 -27.88 -5.18
C GLY A 541 -10.59 -27.60 -5.52
N GLU A 542 -9.99 -26.52 -5.00
CA GLU A 542 -8.61 -26.07 -5.31
C GLU A 542 -8.40 -25.57 -6.75
N GLU A 543 -9.48 -25.28 -7.48
CA GLU A 543 -9.42 -24.65 -8.79
C GLU A 543 -9.13 -23.15 -8.66
N ILE A 544 -8.63 -22.56 -9.74
CA ILE A 544 -8.47 -21.09 -9.85
C ILE A 544 -9.85 -20.44 -9.65
N MET A 545 -9.89 -19.38 -8.86
CA MET A 545 -11.12 -18.67 -8.54
C MET A 545 -11.69 -17.95 -9.76
N THR A 546 -12.96 -18.25 -10.05
CA THR A 546 -13.73 -17.61 -11.12
C THR A 546 -15.01 -16.98 -10.56
N PRO A 547 -15.70 -16.12 -11.30
CA PRO A 547 -16.96 -15.53 -10.84
C PRO A 547 -18.05 -16.57 -10.48
N THR A 548 -17.94 -17.79 -10.99
CA THR A 548 -18.98 -18.85 -10.85
C THR A 548 -18.63 -19.97 -9.87
N ASN A 549 -17.33 -20.12 -9.50
CA ASN A 549 -16.92 -21.24 -8.62
C ASN A 549 -16.40 -20.82 -7.25
N MET A 550 -16.50 -19.53 -6.88
CA MET A 550 -15.96 -19.03 -5.62
C MET A 550 -16.69 -19.58 -4.40
N VAL A 551 -15.91 -19.91 -3.37
CA VAL A 551 -16.37 -20.39 -2.07
C VAL A 551 -15.82 -19.50 -0.98
N VAL A 552 -16.69 -19.11 -0.03
CA VAL A 552 -16.32 -18.31 1.14
C VAL A 552 -16.46 -19.18 2.38
N LYS A 553 -15.36 -19.46 3.07
CA LYS A 553 -15.35 -20.24 4.32
C LYS A 553 -14.92 -19.32 5.47
N LYS A 554 -15.73 -19.29 6.54
CA LYS A 554 -15.35 -18.62 7.79
C LYS A 554 -14.33 -19.49 8.53
N GLN A 555 -13.22 -18.89 8.95
CA GLN A 555 -12.13 -19.59 9.62
C GLN A 555 -12.11 -19.35 11.12
N SER A 556 -12.24 -18.10 11.56
CA SER A 556 -12.21 -17.78 12.98
C SER A 556 -13.09 -16.57 13.35
N ASN A 557 -13.19 -16.28 14.66
CA ASN A 557 -14.02 -15.21 15.24
C ASN A 557 -13.16 -14.25 16.08
N ARG A 558 -12.02 -13.81 15.56
CA ARG A 558 -11.08 -12.97 16.32
C ARG A 558 -11.21 -11.50 16.02
N GLY A 559 -11.34 -11.17 14.74
CA GLY A 559 -11.35 -9.81 14.22
C GLY A 559 -9.97 -9.18 14.16
N SER A 560 -9.68 -8.49 13.07
CA SER A 560 -8.39 -7.85 12.80
C SER A 560 -8.42 -6.34 13.07
N SER A 561 -7.27 -5.76 13.39
CA SER A 561 -7.04 -4.32 13.38
C SER A 561 -7.00 -3.77 11.94
N TRP A 562 -6.72 -2.48 11.77
CA TRP A 562 -6.49 -1.86 10.45
C TRP A 562 -5.07 -2.10 9.91
N LEU A 563 -4.20 -2.63 10.75
CA LEU A 563 -2.83 -2.94 10.35
C LEU A 563 -2.85 -4.12 9.38
N GLN A 564 -2.16 -3.97 8.25
CA GLN A 564 -2.10 -5.01 7.24
C GLN A 564 -1.33 -6.20 7.78
N PRO A 565 -1.81 -7.45 7.55
CA PRO A 565 -1.06 -8.64 7.89
C PRO A 565 0.29 -8.70 7.17
N ILE A 566 1.27 -9.33 7.80
CA ILE A 566 2.59 -9.56 7.21
C ILE A 566 2.86 -11.06 7.09
N ALA A 567 3.46 -11.46 5.98
CA ALA A 567 3.91 -12.83 5.78
C ALA A 567 5.30 -13.02 6.42
N VAL A 568 5.46 -14.10 7.17
CA VAL A 568 6.71 -14.53 7.78
C VAL A 568 6.90 -16.00 7.48
N GLY A 569 7.69 -16.31 6.46
CA GLY A 569 7.75 -17.65 5.90
C GLY A 569 6.37 -18.12 5.40
N ASP A 570 5.94 -19.30 5.82
CA ASP A 570 4.65 -19.89 5.45
C ASP A 570 3.49 -19.41 6.33
N VAL A 571 3.74 -18.48 7.23
CA VAL A 571 2.77 -18.03 8.23
C VAL A 571 2.47 -16.57 8.03
N MET A 572 1.21 -16.20 8.19
CA MET A 572 0.78 -14.82 8.19
C MET A 572 0.55 -14.34 9.63
N LEU A 573 1.10 -13.20 9.98
CA LEU A 573 0.85 -12.55 11.25
C LEU A 573 -0.20 -11.46 11.09
N PHE A 574 -1.13 -11.35 12.04
CA PHE A 574 -2.12 -10.27 12.09
C PHE A 574 -2.36 -9.78 13.51
N ALA A 575 -2.64 -8.49 13.64
CA ALA A 575 -2.96 -7.87 14.92
C ALA A 575 -4.47 -7.86 15.17
N LEU A 576 -4.91 -8.24 16.35
CA LEU A 576 -6.32 -8.20 16.72
C LEU A 576 -6.83 -6.76 16.83
N ALA A 577 -8.11 -6.57 16.63
CA ALA A 577 -8.79 -5.29 16.76
C ALA A 577 -8.72 -4.70 18.19
N ARG A 578 -8.47 -5.53 19.20
CA ARG A 578 -8.44 -5.15 20.61
C ARG A 578 -7.31 -5.86 21.35
N GLY A 579 -6.70 -5.17 22.29
CA GLY A 579 -5.82 -5.75 23.31
C GLY A 579 -4.37 -5.94 22.89
N GLY A 580 -3.92 -5.36 21.77
CA GLY A 580 -2.52 -5.44 21.35
C GLY A 580 -2.01 -6.85 21.04
N VAL A 581 -2.91 -7.80 20.81
CA VAL A 581 -2.58 -9.22 20.60
C VAL A 581 -2.18 -9.43 19.15
N ILE A 582 -1.06 -10.08 18.94
CA ILE A 582 -0.58 -10.54 17.63
C ILE A 582 -0.77 -12.04 17.56
N ARG A 583 -1.36 -12.50 16.47
CA ARG A 583 -1.57 -13.92 16.21
C ARG A 583 -0.95 -14.31 14.89
N ASP A 584 -0.57 -15.56 14.81
CA ASP A 584 -0.28 -16.20 13.54
C ASP A 584 -1.57 -16.73 12.88
N TYR A 585 -1.52 -16.94 11.60
CA TYR A 585 -2.58 -17.50 10.77
C TYR A 585 -1.94 -18.45 9.76
N SER A 586 -2.14 -19.74 9.96
CA SER A 586 -1.57 -20.80 9.12
C SER A 586 -2.59 -21.90 8.90
N TYR A 587 -2.51 -22.55 7.74
CA TYR A 587 -3.34 -23.71 7.45
C TYR A 587 -2.86 -24.91 8.25
N GLU A 588 -3.78 -25.61 8.91
CA GLU A 588 -3.52 -26.84 9.62
C GLU A 588 -4.30 -28.00 8.99
N PHE A 589 -3.57 -28.92 8.39
CA PHE A 589 -4.15 -30.03 7.63
C PHE A 589 -5.02 -30.95 8.51
N SER A 590 -4.64 -31.13 9.79
CA SER A 590 -5.37 -32.01 10.72
C SER A 590 -6.83 -31.58 10.95
N ASN A 591 -7.11 -30.30 10.85
CA ASN A 591 -8.42 -29.70 11.12
C ASN A 591 -9.10 -29.15 9.85
N ASP A 592 -8.45 -29.25 8.70
CA ASP A 592 -8.84 -28.61 7.42
C ASP A 592 -9.29 -27.14 7.63
N ASN A 593 -8.53 -26.42 8.42
CA ASN A 593 -8.86 -25.07 8.81
C ASN A 593 -7.60 -24.21 9.03
N PHE A 594 -7.75 -22.91 8.91
CA PHE A 594 -6.72 -21.99 9.35
C PHE A 594 -6.83 -21.77 10.86
N THR A 595 -5.74 -21.99 11.54
CA THR A 595 -5.60 -21.82 12.99
C THR A 595 -4.46 -20.87 13.29
N GLY A 596 -4.35 -20.49 14.56
CA GLY A 596 -3.24 -19.65 14.98
C GLY A 596 -3.16 -19.49 16.48
N GLN A 597 -1.94 -19.23 16.94
CA GLN A 597 -1.59 -19.06 18.34
C GLN A 597 -1.50 -17.56 18.69
N ASP A 598 -1.62 -17.25 19.95
CA ASP A 598 -1.33 -15.93 20.50
C ASP A 598 0.17 -15.84 20.77
N LEU A 599 0.89 -15.10 19.94
CA LEU A 599 2.33 -14.91 20.04
C LEU A 599 2.73 -13.96 21.18
N THR A 600 1.77 -13.18 21.72
CA THR A 600 2.03 -12.17 22.78
C THR A 600 1.81 -12.71 24.19
N ILE A 601 1.26 -13.91 24.32
CA ILE A 601 0.81 -14.45 25.61
C ILE A 601 1.92 -14.52 26.65
N MET A 602 3.14 -14.89 26.25
CA MET A 602 4.30 -15.01 27.14
C MET A 602 4.87 -13.67 27.56
N SER A 603 4.70 -12.63 26.73
CA SER A 603 5.25 -11.28 26.94
C SER A 603 4.15 -10.23 27.02
N ARG A 604 2.99 -10.59 27.56
CA ARG A 604 1.76 -9.78 27.55
C ARG A 604 1.96 -8.38 28.13
N HIS A 605 2.81 -8.21 29.11
CA HIS A 605 3.10 -6.94 29.77
C HIS A 605 3.65 -5.87 28.81
N LEU A 606 4.28 -6.26 27.69
CA LEU A 606 4.75 -5.35 26.64
C LEU A 606 3.59 -4.75 25.84
N PHE A 607 2.45 -5.45 25.78
CA PHE A 607 1.31 -5.11 24.93
C PHE A 607 0.07 -4.67 25.70
N GLU A 608 0.07 -4.79 27.05
CA GLU A 608 -1.10 -4.52 27.87
C GLU A 608 -1.52 -3.04 27.79
N GLY A 609 -2.77 -2.80 27.38
CA GLY A 609 -3.29 -1.44 27.18
C GLY A 609 -2.71 -0.71 25.98
N ARG A 610 -2.02 -1.40 25.06
CA ARG A 610 -1.37 -0.84 23.88
C ARG A 610 -1.97 -1.37 22.59
N GLN A 611 -1.74 -0.65 21.51
CA GLN A 611 -2.11 -1.08 20.16
C GLN A 611 -0.88 -1.06 19.25
N VAL A 612 -0.80 -2.05 18.36
CA VAL A 612 0.21 -2.06 17.31
C VAL A 612 -0.20 -1.04 16.24
N VAL A 613 0.70 -0.13 15.90
CA VAL A 613 0.42 0.97 14.96
C VAL A 613 1.26 0.91 13.69
N SER A 614 2.39 0.19 13.72
CA SER A 614 3.24 -0.04 12.56
C SER A 614 4.05 -1.30 12.80
N TRP A 615 4.31 -2.07 11.78
CA TRP A 615 5.20 -3.22 11.84
C TRP A 615 5.81 -3.52 10.47
N ALA A 616 6.95 -4.22 10.48
CA ALA A 616 7.61 -4.69 9.28
C ALA A 616 8.45 -5.93 9.62
N PHE A 617 8.71 -6.79 8.64
CA PHE A 617 9.49 -8.00 8.78
C PHE A 617 10.83 -7.86 8.06
N ALA A 618 11.92 -8.08 8.77
CA ALA A 618 13.27 -8.22 8.25
C ALA A 618 13.64 -9.71 8.25
N GLN A 619 13.75 -10.32 7.07
CA GLN A 619 14.05 -11.72 6.92
C GLN A 619 15.54 -11.98 7.12
N SER A 620 16.38 -11.19 6.47
CA SER A 620 17.84 -11.31 6.51
C SER A 620 18.46 -10.24 7.42
N PRO A 621 19.44 -10.58 8.27
CA PRO A 621 19.98 -11.93 8.52
C PRO A 621 19.29 -12.69 9.66
N TYR A 622 18.34 -12.10 10.42
CA TYR A 622 17.94 -12.64 11.73
C TYR A 622 16.46 -13.02 11.87
N SER A 623 15.63 -12.87 10.85
CA SER A 623 14.18 -13.18 10.88
C SER A 623 13.46 -12.46 12.03
N ILE A 624 13.42 -11.13 11.98
CA ILE A 624 12.90 -10.27 13.05
C ILE A 624 11.68 -9.48 12.56
N VAL A 625 10.57 -9.57 13.28
CA VAL A 625 9.41 -8.70 13.11
C VAL A 625 9.57 -7.48 14.04
N TRP A 626 9.68 -6.30 13.47
CA TRP A 626 9.73 -5.03 14.19
C TRP A 626 8.33 -4.48 14.37
N VAL A 627 7.99 -4.07 15.58
CA VAL A 627 6.63 -3.64 15.94
C VAL A 627 6.70 -2.34 16.72
N VAL A 628 5.97 -1.34 16.26
CA VAL A 628 5.81 -0.04 16.94
C VAL A 628 4.45 0.00 17.61
N LEU A 629 4.42 0.41 18.87
CA LEU A 629 3.23 0.55 19.67
C LEU A 629 2.75 2.01 19.73
N ASP A 630 1.48 2.22 20.09
CA ASP A 630 0.83 3.53 20.13
C ASP A 630 1.42 4.52 21.16
N ASN A 631 2.18 4.01 22.15
CA ASN A 631 2.91 4.81 23.13
C ASN A 631 4.30 5.26 22.67
N GLY A 632 4.73 4.87 21.47
CA GLY A 632 6.06 5.17 20.94
C GLY A 632 7.16 4.19 21.34
N GLN A 633 6.81 3.09 21.98
CA GLN A 633 7.74 1.98 22.25
C GLN A 633 7.87 1.09 21.01
N CYS A 634 9.09 0.63 20.76
CA CYS A 634 9.34 -0.41 19.77
C CYS A 634 9.61 -1.73 20.46
N VAL A 635 9.04 -2.82 19.93
CA VAL A 635 9.35 -4.19 20.35
C VAL A 635 9.70 -5.02 19.12
N SER A 636 10.50 -6.03 19.27
CA SER A 636 10.83 -6.96 18.19
C SER A 636 10.52 -8.39 18.57
N LEU A 637 10.14 -9.18 17.58
CA LEU A 637 9.88 -10.61 17.70
C LEU A 637 10.86 -11.36 16.79
N THR A 638 11.75 -12.15 17.36
CA THR A 638 12.42 -13.21 16.61
C THR A 638 11.45 -14.37 16.48
N TYR A 639 11.04 -14.68 15.26
CA TYR A 639 10.04 -15.69 14.99
C TYR A 639 10.59 -16.78 14.05
N MET A 640 10.62 -18.02 14.53
CA MET A 640 10.96 -19.19 13.76
C MET A 640 10.15 -20.38 14.26
N ARG A 641 9.09 -20.69 13.52
CA ARG A 641 8.11 -21.69 13.94
C ARG A 641 8.71 -23.11 14.03
N GLU A 642 9.56 -23.46 13.09
CA GLU A 642 10.18 -24.78 12.98
C GLU A 642 11.05 -25.12 14.21
N HIS A 643 11.60 -24.10 14.87
CA HIS A 643 12.43 -24.23 16.06
C HIS A 643 11.74 -23.76 17.34
N GLU A 644 10.45 -23.46 17.28
CA GLU A 644 9.64 -22.95 18.40
C GLU A 644 10.25 -21.71 19.08
N VAL A 645 10.89 -20.82 18.29
CA VAL A 645 11.46 -19.57 18.77
C VAL A 645 10.43 -18.45 18.64
N TRP A 646 10.03 -17.86 19.77
CA TRP A 646 9.11 -16.70 19.86
C TRP A 646 9.63 -15.74 20.92
N ALA A 647 10.67 -15.00 20.57
CA ALA A 647 11.38 -14.17 21.52
C ALA A 647 11.03 -12.69 21.34
N TRP A 648 10.22 -12.14 22.24
CA TRP A 648 9.94 -10.73 22.30
C TRP A 648 11.02 -9.98 23.06
N THR A 649 11.43 -8.82 22.55
CA THR A 649 12.34 -7.88 23.21
C THR A 649 11.86 -6.46 23.02
N ARG A 650 12.26 -5.53 23.86
CA ARG A 650 11.88 -4.12 23.78
C ARG A 650 13.05 -3.23 23.39
N HIS A 651 12.73 -2.14 22.67
CA HIS A 651 13.72 -1.19 22.21
C HIS A 651 13.35 0.23 22.65
N GLU A 652 14.35 0.94 23.14
CA GLU A 652 14.24 2.30 23.65
C GLU A 652 15.32 3.16 23.02
N THR A 653 15.03 4.45 22.85
CA THR A 653 15.95 5.49 22.38
C THR A 653 15.56 6.82 23.06
N ASP A 654 16.39 7.84 22.96
CA ASP A 654 16.01 9.20 23.36
C ASP A 654 15.02 9.79 22.34
N GLY A 655 13.79 9.28 22.36
CA GLY A 655 12.71 9.62 21.45
C GLY A 655 11.57 8.60 21.47
N GLN A 656 10.66 8.72 20.52
CA GLN A 656 9.51 7.81 20.36
C GLN A 656 9.47 7.30 18.93
N PHE A 657 9.39 5.99 18.78
CA PHE A 657 9.18 5.34 17.48
C PHE A 657 7.75 5.57 17.03
N GLU A 658 7.54 6.00 15.78
CA GLU A 658 6.21 6.29 15.24
C GLU A 658 5.84 5.40 14.05
N ALA A 659 6.81 4.98 13.25
CA ALA A 659 6.65 4.03 12.15
C ALA A 659 7.92 3.23 11.94
N VAL A 660 7.78 2.04 11.35
CA VAL A 660 8.87 1.17 10.91
C VAL A 660 8.59 0.67 9.51
N ASN A 661 9.62 0.54 8.72
CA ASN A 661 9.60 -0.08 7.41
C ASN A 661 10.89 -0.85 7.14
N VAL A 662 10.82 -1.85 6.26
CA VAL A 662 11.96 -2.69 5.86
C VAL A 662 12.04 -2.71 4.35
N VAL A 663 13.25 -2.54 3.83
CA VAL A 663 13.56 -2.67 2.41
C VAL A 663 14.85 -3.47 2.25
N ALA A 664 14.93 -4.29 1.20
CA ALA A 664 16.16 -5.02 0.89
C ALA A 664 17.23 -4.04 0.38
N GLU A 665 18.44 -4.09 0.97
CA GLU A 665 19.59 -3.30 0.55
C GLU A 665 20.86 -4.18 0.62
N GLY A 666 21.44 -4.48 -0.53
CA GLY A 666 22.54 -5.45 -0.62
C GLY A 666 22.12 -6.82 -0.11
N ASP A 667 22.92 -7.41 0.79
CA ASP A 667 22.68 -8.75 1.35
C ASP A 667 21.78 -8.74 2.60
N GLU A 668 21.31 -7.58 3.07
CA GLU A 668 20.53 -7.42 4.30
C GLU A 668 19.21 -6.69 4.05
N ASP A 669 18.26 -6.93 4.93
CA ASP A 669 17.03 -6.17 5.04
C ASP A 669 17.26 -4.94 5.93
N ALA A 670 17.33 -3.76 5.34
CA ALA A 670 17.54 -2.51 6.05
C ALA A 670 16.25 -2.05 6.75
N VAL A 671 16.35 -1.82 8.05
CA VAL A 671 15.22 -1.39 8.89
C VAL A 671 15.26 0.13 9.04
N TYR A 672 14.19 0.79 8.66
CA TYR A 672 14.02 2.23 8.77
C TYR A 672 12.93 2.57 9.77
N PHE A 673 13.18 3.60 10.56
CA PHE A 673 12.22 4.11 11.54
C PHE A 673 11.92 5.58 11.31
N VAL A 674 10.68 5.98 11.59
CA VAL A 674 10.36 7.38 11.86
C VAL A 674 10.37 7.53 13.37
N ILE A 675 11.28 8.39 13.88
CA ILE A 675 11.46 8.62 15.31
C ILE A 675 11.19 10.10 15.61
N ARG A 676 10.33 10.33 16.60
CA ARG A 676 10.07 11.65 17.13
C ARG A 676 11.03 11.94 18.29
N ARG A 677 11.88 12.95 18.12
CA ARG A 677 12.86 13.40 19.11
C ARG A 677 12.58 14.84 19.57
N THR A 678 12.99 15.18 20.76
CA THR A 678 12.98 16.57 21.24
C THR A 678 14.42 17.09 21.21
N VAL A 679 14.67 18.09 20.37
CA VAL A 679 15.98 18.71 20.18
C VAL A 679 15.82 20.22 20.33
N ASP A 680 16.61 20.85 21.18
CA ASP A 680 16.51 22.29 21.50
C ASP A 680 15.08 22.73 21.84
N GLY A 681 14.36 21.90 22.62
CA GLY A 681 12.97 22.15 23.03
C GLY A 681 11.93 21.99 21.92
N LYS A 682 12.32 21.65 20.70
CA LYS A 682 11.42 21.46 19.55
C LYS A 682 11.21 19.95 19.27
N SER A 683 9.97 19.58 18.99
CA SER A 683 9.65 18.22 18.54
C SER A 683 9.96 18.10 17.05
N GLN A 684 10.82 17.18 16.70
CA GLN A 684 11.25 16.87 15.32
C GLN A 684 11.00 15.40 15.03
N ARG A 685 10.84 15.07 13.75
CA ARG A 685 10.75 13.69 13.27
C ARG A 685 11.91 13.40 12.33
N TYR A 686 12.60 12.32 12.63
CA TYR A 686 13.76 11.88 11.85
C TYR A 686 13.49 10.52 11.24
N ILE A 687 14.02 10.31 10.04
CA ILE A 687 14.15 8.99 9.43
C ILE A 687 15.52 8.50 9.85
N GLU A 688 15.55 7.38 10.53
CA GLU A 688 16.76 6.73 11.00
C GLU A 688 16.79 5.30 10.49
N ARG A 689 17.94 4.86 10.01
CA ARG A 689 18.20 3.51 9.49
C ARG A 689 19.00 2.72 10.52
N MET A 690 18.57 1.50 10.84
CA MET A 690 19.39 0.60 11.64
C MET A 690 20.62 0.20 10.84
N HIS A 691 21.81 0.42 11.42
CA HIS A 691 23.06 0.09 10.77
C HIS A 691 23.28 -1.44 10.77
N SER A 692 24.02 -1.94 9.78
CA SER A 692 24.39 -3.35 9.71
C SER A 692 25.18 -3.79 10.96
N ARG A 693 24.96 -5.03 11.38
CA ARG A 693 25.79 -5.70 12.40
C ARG A 693 26.96 -6.49 11.81
N LEU A 694 27.11 -6.51 10.50
CA LEU A 694 28.23 -7.14 9.82
C LEU A 694 29.42 -6.19 9.82
N PHE A 695 30.32 -6.32 10.79
CA PHE A 695 31.58 -5.59 10.88
C PHE A 695 32.74 -6.55 11.08
N ALA A 696 33.86 -6.23 10.43
CA ALA A 696 35.09 -7.04 10.51
C ALA A 696 35.98 -6.62 11.70
N VAL A 697 36.07 -5.33 11.96
CA VAL A 697 36.89 -4.70 12.99
C VAL A 697 36.06 -3.83 13.90
N SER A 698 36.53 -3.56 15.11
CA SER A 698 35.78 -2.75 16.09
C SER A 698 35.55 -1.32 15.65
N GLU A 699 36.38 -0.78 14.78
CA GLU A 699 36.28 0.58 14.22
C GLU A 699 35.05 0.77 13.32
N ASP A 700 34.53 -0.33 12.74
CA ASP A 700 33.34 -0.33 11.89
C ASP A 700 32.03 -0.47 12.69
N ALA A 701 32.13 -0.72 14.00
CA ALA A 701 30.99 -1.01 14.85
C ALA A 701 30.14 0.25 15.11
N PHE A 702 28.89 0.26 14.64
CA PHE A 702 28.00 1.40 14.79
C PHE A 702 26.92 1.13 15.85
N PHE A 703 27.14 1.63 17.07
CA PHE A 703 26.24 1.42 18.23
C PHE A 703 25.83 2.72 18.92
N VAL A 704 25.48 3.72 18.13
CA VAL A 704 24.95 5.01 18.56
C VAL A 704 23.61 5.30 17.87
N ASP A 705 22.69 6.03 18.52
CA ASP A 705 21.42 6.41 17.94
C ASP A 705 21.47 7.81 17.31
N SER A 706 20.67 8.02 16.25
CA SER A 706 20.66 9.26 15.46
C SER A 706 22.06 9.70 15.05
N GLY A 707 22.92 8.71 14.79
CA GLY A 707 24.35 8.90 14.64
C GLY A 707 24.76 9.27 13.22
N LEU A 708 25.98 9.80 13.12
CA LEU A 708 26.67 10.06 11.86
C LEU A 708 28.04 9.39 11.87
N SER A 709 28.50 9.00 10.70
CA SER A 709 29.84 8.45 10.47
C SER A 709 30.73 9.48 9.78
N TYR A 710 32.01 9.48 10.14
CA TYR A 710 33.07 10.20 9.46
C TYR A 710 34.19 9.24 9.10
N GLU A 711 34.68 9.34 7.89
CA GLU A 711 35.89 8.64 7.45
C GLU A 711 36.73 9.59 6.58
N GLY A 712 37.98 9.83 6.95
CA GLY A 712 38.81 10.77 6.24
C GLY A 712 40.11 11.12 6.98
N ALA A 713 40.68 12.29 6.67
CA ALA A 713 41.90 12.76 7.35
C ALA A 713 41.64 12.96 8.85
N PRO A 714 42.62 12.64 9.70
CA PRO A 714 42.46 12.77 11.16
C PRO A 714 41.98 14.15 11.58
N THR A 715 40.84 14.22 12.25
CA THR A 715 40.24 15.45 12.75
C THR A 715 39.81 15.35 14.20
N LYS A 716 39.83 16.46 14.93
CA LYS A 716 39.20 16.56 16.26
C LYS A 716 37.78 17.07 16.22
N THR A 717 37.33 17.67 15.13
CA THR A 717 36.05 18.35 15.07
C THR A 717 35.09 17.57 14.19
N MET A 718 34.05 17.00 14.77
CA MET A 718 32.92 16.40 14.07
C MET A 718 31.85 17.46 13.83
N ARG A 719 31.33 17.52 12.60
CA ARG A 719 30.34 18.51 12.14
C ARG A 719 29.08 17.84 11.62
N GLY A 720 28.02 18.65 11.41
CA GLY A 720 26.77 18.15 10.84
C GLY A 720 25.75 17.67 11.89
N LEU A 721 26.04 17.81 13.19
CA LEU A 721 25.25 17.30 14.30
C LEU A 721 24.13 18.26 14.76
N HIS A 722 23.68 19.20 13.91
CA HIS A 722 22.61 20.17 14.25
C HIS A 722 21.29 19.48 14.65
N HIS A 723 21.02 18.28 14.13
CA HIS A 723 19.86 17.48 14.51
C HIS A 723 19.93 16.94 15.95
N LEU A 724 21.07 17.11 16.65
CA LEU A 724 21.31 16.74 18.04
C LEU A 724 21.80 17.93 18.88
N GLU A 725 21.48 19.16 18.49
CA GLU A 725 21.91 20.36 19.21
C GLU A 725 21.57 20.31 20.70
N GLY A 726 22.54 20.62 21.55
CA GLY A 726 22.44 20.60 23.01
C GLY A 726 22.43 19.21 23.66
N LYS A 727 22.49 18.13 22.90
CA LYS A 727 22.53 16.75 23.42
C LYS A 727 23.94 16.35 23.83
N VAL A 728 24.03 15.43 24.79
CA VAL A 728 25.29 14.76 25.20
C VAL A 728 25.43 13.49 24.38
N LEU A 729 26.54 13.36 23.66
CA LEU A 729 26.80 12.25 22.75
C LEU A 729 27.92 11.37 23.24
N VAL A 730 27.98 10.19 22.62
CA VAL A 730 29.13 9.28 22.70
C VAL A 730 29.69 9.05 21.30
N ALA A 731 30.94 8.68 21.20
CA ALA A 731 31.58 8.35 19.94
C ALA A 731 32.45 7.11 20.06
N LEU A 732 32.57 6.40 18.96
CA LEU A 732 33.60 5.41 18.70
C LEU A 732 34.60 6.03 17.71
N ALA A 733 35.80 6.41 18.18
CA ALA A 733 36.81 7.12 17.40
C ALA A 733 38.03 6.22 17.21
N ASP A 734 38.32 5.78 15.97
CA ASP A 734 39.34 4.78 15.62
C ASP A 734 39.25 3.56 16.56
N GLY A 735 38.01 3.05 16.77
CA GLY A 735 37.76 1.92 17.66
C GLY A 735 37.87 2.22 19.16
N ASN A 736 37.95 3.48 19.59
CA ASN A 736 38.04 3.91 20.97
C ASN A 736 36.81 4.66 21.44
N VAL A 737 36.34 4.37 22.64
CA VAL A 737 35.15 5.01 23.22
C VAL A 737 35.47 6.42 23.73
N VAL A 738 34.70 7.41 23.31
CA VAL A 738 34.74 8.78 23.80
C VAL A 738 33.35 9.15 24.33
N ARG A 739 33.27 9.62 25.58
CA ARG A 739 32.00 9.95 26.24
C ARG A 739 31.87 11.47 26.47
N ASP A 740 30.71 11.89 26.88
CA ASP A 740 30.38 13.25 27.36
C ASP A 740 30.64 14.36 26.31
N LEU A 741 30.36 14.08 25.06
CA LEU A 741 30.51 15.04 23.96
C LEU A 741 29.24 15.90 23.83
N VAL A 742 29.31 17.19 24.19
CA VAL A 742 28.18 18.11 24.08
C VAL A 742 28.15 18.76 22.72
N VAL A 743 27.01 18.70 22.02
CA VAL A 743 26.83 19.35 20.74
C VAL A 743 26.63 20.85 20.94
N THR A 744 27.43 21.65 20.25
CA THR A 744 27.33 23.10 20.22
C THR A 744 27.50 23.62 18.80
N ASN A 745 26.51 24.33 18.27
CA ASN A 745 26.45 24.77 16.88
C ASN A 745 26.67 23.61 15.88
N GLY A 746 26.04 22.48 16.14
CA GLY A 746 26.13 21.28 15.30
C GLY A 746 27.51 20.64 15.25
N THR A 747 28.36 20.88 16.27
CA THR A 747 29.71 20.33 16.34
C THR A 747 30.01 19.73 17.67
N VAL A 748 30.89 18.72 17.70
CA VAL A 748 31.55 18.23 18.90
C VAL A 748 33.07 18.18 18.68
N THR A 749 33.84 18.25 19.80
CA THR A 749 35.31 18.21 19.74
C THR A 749 35.82 16.97 20.45
N LEU A 750 36.53 16.12 19.72
CA LEU A 750 37.19 14.95 20.26
C LEU A 750 38.48 15.33 21.01
N PRO A 751 38.86 14.60 22.05
CA PRO A 751 40.12 14.84 22.78
C PRO A 751 41.35 14.54 21.89
N ILE A 752 41.25 13.55 21.02
CA ILE A 752 42.30 13.12 20.09
C ILE A 752 41.74 13.16 18.66
N ALA A 753 42.60 13.50 17.71
CA ALA A 753 42.19 13.45 16.30
C ALA A 753 42.02 12.00 15.85
N ALA A 754 40.95 11.73 15.15
CA ALA A 754 40.60 10.42 14.64
C ALA A 754 40.24 10.44 13.16
N SER A 755 40.52 9.34 12.47
CA SER A 755 40.25 9.14 11.05
C SER A 755 38.89 8.51 10.75
N LYS A 756 38.42 7.63 11.61
CA LYS A 756 37.11 7.00 11.54
C LYS A 756 36.33 7.22 12.83
N VAL A 757 35.14 7.81 12.72
CA VAL A 757 34.36 8.18 13.91
C VAL A 757 32.90 7.90 13.67
N HIS A 758 32.27 7.17 14.59
CA HIS A 758 30.81 7.05 14.70
C HIS A 758 30.37 7.83 15.93
N VAL A 759 29.50 8.83 15.77
CA VAL A 759 29.10 9.71 16.85
C VAL A 759 27.58 9.89 16.88
N GLY A 760 26.95 9.78 18.06
CA GLY A 760 25.51 9.91 18.22
C GLY A 760 25.05 9.81 19.66
N LEU A 761 23.76 9.66 19.88
CA LEU A 761 23.14 9.48 21.19
C LEU A 761 23.54 8.13 21.80
N PRO A 762 23.88 8.08 23.08
CA PRO A 762 24.05 6.81 23.77
C PRO A 762 22.71 6.09 23.95
N TYR A 763 22.75 4.78 24.00
CA TYR A 763 21.64 3.96 24.46
C TYR A 763 22.18 2.82 25.35
N GLU A 764 21.35 2.33 26.24
CA GLU A 764 21.68 1.23 27.13
C GLU A 764 21.06 -0.07 26.59
N ALA A 765 21.87 -1.12 26.50
CA ALA A 765 21.37 -2.48 26.28
C ALA A 765 21.41 -3.24 27.61
N GLU A 766 20.32 -3.96 27.94
CA GLU A 766 20.21 -4.73 29.18
C GLU A 766 19.61 -6.11 28.91
N LEU A 767 20.29 -7.12 29.45
CA LEU A 767 19.84 -8.48 29.55
C LEU A 767 19.78 -8.87 31.04
N ARG A 768 18.57 -9.21 31.54
CA ARG A 768 18.38 -9.64 32.91
C ARG A 768 17.74 -11.02 32.94
N THR A 769 18.38 -11.97 33.61
CA THR A 769 17.87 -13.34 33.72
C THR A 769 16.69 -13.42 34.67
N LEU A 770 15.89 -14.48 34.54
CA LEU A 770 14.93 -14.87 35.55
C LEU A 770 15.64 -15.36 36.82
N ASP A 771 14.90 -15.56 37.90
CA ASP A 771 15.40 -16.14 39.11
C ASP A 771 15.95 -17.56 38.84
N VAL A 772 17.15 -17.80 39.31
CA VAL A 772 17.76 -19.11 39.05
C VAL A 772 16.95 -20.22 39.71
N ASP A 773 16.58 -21.19 38.89
CA ASP A 773 15.95 -22.44 39.30
C ASP A 773 16.85 -23.64 38.99
N LEU A 774 17.05 -24.50 40.00
CA LEU A 774 17.86 -25.73 39.92
C LEU A 774 17.00 -26.98 39.86
N GLY A 775 15.66 -26.83 39.79
CA GLY A 775 14.72 -27.92 40.01
C GLY A 775 14.78 -28.42 41.46
N ASN A 776 14.45 -29.65 41.65
CA ASN A 776 14.58 -30.29 42.99
C ASN A 776 16.01 -30.71 43.26
N VAL A 777 16.68 -30.02 44.15
CA VAL A 777 18.07 -30.32 44.56
C VAL A 777 18.07 -31.21 45.80
N GLY A 778 17.94 -32.53 45.60
CA GLY A 778 18.00 -33.51 46.68
C GLY A 778 17.10 -33.18 47.90
N GLU A 779 17.66 -33.24 49.10
CA GLU A 779 16.93 -32.94 50.36
C GLU A 779 16.51 -31.45 50.51
N LEU A 780 17.04 -30.54 49.69
CA LEU A 780 16.75 -29.13 49.78
C LEU A 780 15.41 -28.72 49.11
N GLY A 781 14.83 -29.61 48.29
CA GLY A 781 13.63 -29.26 47.51
C GLY A 781 13.89 -28.13 46.52
N THR A 782 12.92 -27.18 46.35
CA THR A 782 13.11 -26.03 45.49
C THR A 782 14.08 -25.00 46.12
N VAL A 783 14.89 -24.36 45.27
CA VAL A 783 15.76 -23.25 45.63
C VAL A 783 15.09 -21.87 45.47
N GLN A 784 13.85 -21.83 45.01
CA GLN A 784 13.11 -20.59 44.89
C GLN A 784 12.91 -19.90 46.24
N ALA A 785 13.02 -18.57 46.27
CA ALA A 785 12.95 -17.73 47.49
C ALA A 785 14.04 -17.96 48.53
N ARG A 786 15.00 -18.87 48.33
CA ARG A 786 16.19 -19.01 49.18
C ARG A 786 17.24 -17.95 48.86
N ASN A 787 18.00 -17.55 49.83
CA ASN A 787 19.15 -16.66 49.65
C ASN A 787 20.22 -17.33 48.80
N LYS A 788 20.64 -16.66 47.77
CA LYS A 788 21.67 -17.09 46.80
C LYS A 788 22.72 -15.99 46.70
N ALA A 789 23.97 -16.38 46.61
CA ALA A 789 25.06 -15.43 46.32
C ALA A 789 25.78 -15.89 45.08
N ILE A 790 26.02 -14.97 44.15
CA ILE A 790 26.78 -15.19 42.93
C ILE A 790 28.22 -14.84 43.22
N ALA A 791 29.10 -15.86 43.15
CA ALA A 791 30.52 -15.68 43.45
C ALA A 791 31.33 -15.30 42.24
N ASN A 792 30.97 -15.81 41.09
CA ASN A 792 31.60 -15.55 39.78
C ASN A 792 30.56 -15.66 38.67
N ILE A 793 30.74 -14.92 37.56
CA ILE A 793 29.92 -14.98 36.35
C ILE A 793 30.86 -15.29 35.19
N THR A 794 30.70 -16.44 34.59
CA THR A 794 31.34 -16.77 33.32
C THR A 794 30.35 -16.52 32.21
N LEU A 795 30.70 -15.64 31.26
CA LEU A 795 29.89 -15.36 30.09
C LEU A 795 30.59 -15.96 28.86
N ARG A 796 29.86 -16.70 28.05
CA ARG A 796 30.31 -17.07 26.72
C ARG A 796 29.85 -16.00 25.76
N VAL A 797 30.82 -15.31 25.14
CA VAL A 797 30.59 -14.14 24.29
C VAL A 797 31.18 -14.32 22.90
N GLU A 798 30.67 -13.54 21.95
CA GLU A 798 31.20 -13.42 20.60
C GLU A 798 31.39 -11.94 20.25
N LYS A 799 32.56 -11.56 19.75
CA LYS A 799 32.90 -10.21 19.33
C LYS A 799 32.39 -9.13 20.31
N THR A 800 32.69 -9.29 21.59
CA THR A 800 32.13 -8.48 22.70
C THR A 800 33.19 -7.78 23.47
N ARG A 801 32.93 -6.52 23.93
CA ARG A 801 33.79 -5.80 24.86
C ARG A 801 33.02 -4.72 25.63
N GLY A 802 33.53 -4.27 26.78
CA GLY A 802 32.99 -3.17 27.57
C GLY A 802 31.67 -3.47 28.25
N ILE A 803 31.30 -4.76 28.37
CA ILE A 803 30.07 -5.16 29.08
C ILE A 803 30.22 -5.09 30.58
N TRP A 804 29.11 -4.84 31.25
CA TRP A 804 29.02 -4.87 32.71
C TRP A 804 28.14 -6.05 33.14
N ALA A 805 28.58 -6.80 34.15
CA ALA A 805 27.73 -7.88 34.65
C ALA A 805 27.79 -7.98 36.19
N GLY A 806 26.68 -8.37 36.80
CA GLY A 806 26.57 -8.49 38.23
C GLY A 806 25.22 -9.02 38.71
N PRO A 807 25.08 -9.28 40.03
CA PRO A 807 23.82 -9.76 40.60
C PRO A 807 22.79 -8.64 40.86
N ALA A 808 23.24 -7.39 40.93
CA ALA A 808 22.38 -6.20 41.20
C ALA A 808 22.98 -4.97 40.50
N GLU A 809 22.17 -3.91 40.36
CA GLU A 809 22.56 -2.66 39.67
C GLU A 809 23.77 -1.98 40.27
N ASP A 810 23.91 -2.06 41.60
CA ASP A 810 25.02 -1.50 42.38
C ASP A 810 26.23 -2.45 42.52
N ALA A 811 26.12 -3.66 42.00
CA ALA A 811 27.15 -4.70 42.04
C ALA A 811 27.63 -5.12 40.64
N LEU A 812 27.49 -4.23 39.66
CA LEU A 812 27.99 -4.47 38.31
C LEU A 812 29.50 -4.31 38.22
N VAL A 813 30.17 -5.21 37.53
CA VAL A 813 31.61 -5.18 37.25
C VAL A 813 31.83 -5.12 35.76
N GLU A 814 32.73 -4.26 35.34
CA GLU A 814 33.08 -4.06 33.93
C GLU A 814 34.04 -5.15 33.44
N LEU A 815 33.75 -5.79 32.32
CA LEU A 815 34.75 -6.44 31.49
C LEU A 815 35.57 -5.32 30.85
N LYS A 816 36.81 -5.13 31.34
CA LYS A 816 37.69 -4.07 30.90
C LYS A 816 37.72 -3.93 29.38
N GLN A 817 37.59 -2.68 28.89
CA GLN A 817 37.62 -2.39 27.47
C GLN A 817 38.97 -2.78 26.83
N ARG A 818 40.06 -2.67 27.58
CA ARG A 818 41.42 -2.95 27.12
C ARG A 818 42.12 -3.94 28.06
N GLU A 819 42.97 -4.79 27.47
CA GLU A 819 43.83 -5.70 28.22
C GLU A 819 45.32 -5.47 27.92
N PHE A 820 45.71 -5.55 26.65
CA PHE A 820 47.08 -5.48 26.19
C PHE A 820 47.28 -4.48 25.06
N GLU A 821 46.23 -3.86 24.52
CA GLU A 821 46.30 -2.92 23.42
C GLU A 821 46.93 -1.59 23.88
N ASN A 822 47.70 -0.99 22.99
CA ASN A 822 48.21 0.38 23.20
C ASN A 822 47.07 1.39 23.19
N TRP A 823 47.26 2.57 23.81
CA TRP A 823 46.26 3.66 23.82
C TRP A 823 45.85 4.18 22.45
N SER A 824 46.66 3.94 21.41
CA SER A 824 46.42 4.37 20.03
C SER A 824 45.85 3.25 19.14
N GLU A 825 45.72 2.06 19.67
CA GLU A 825 45.14 0.92 18.95
C GLU A 825 43.65 0.77 19.21
N ALA A 826 42.92 0.24 18.24
CA ALA A 826 41.52 -0.10 18.41
C ALA A 826 41.30 -1.19 19.48
N ILE A 827 40.16 -1.14 20.15
CA ILE A 827 39.76 -2.13 21.14
C ILE A 827 39.58 -3.48 20.46
N ARG A 828 40.18 -4.53 21.01
CA ARG A 828 40.01 -5.92 20.56
C ARG A 828 38.75 -6.54 21.14
N LEU A 829 37.95 -7.14 20.31
CA LEU A 829 36.73 -7.84 20.70
C LEU A 829 37.06 -9.24 21.21
N ALA A 830 36.46 -9.61 22.33
CA ALA A 830 36.60 -10.93 22.92
C ALA A 830 35.61 -11.93 22.28
N THR A 831 36.07 -13.15 22.05
CA THR A 831 35.26 -14.30 21.68
C THR A 831 35.71 -15.50 22.53
N GLY A 832 34.76 -16.15 23.18
CA GLY A 832 34.98 -17.26 24.10
C GLY A 832 34.44 -16.98 25.48
N ASP A 833 35.00 -17.66 26.51
CA ASP A 833 34.56 -17.55 27.89
C ASP A 833 35.32 -16.41 28.60
N VAL A 834 34.55 -15.44 29.14
CA VAL A 834 35.08 -14.33 29.93
C VAL A 834 34.53 -14.40 31.35
N GLU A 835 35.37 -14.11 32.33
CA GLU A 835 35.04 -14.20 33.75
C GLU A 835 34.97 -12.81 34.38
N LEU A 836 33.91 -12.59 35.15
CA LEU A 836 33.71 -11.40 35.95
C LEU A 836 33.42 -11.80 37.39
N THR A 837 34.09 -11.17 38.35
CA THR A 837 33.94 -11.48 39.77
C THR A 837 33.25 -10.29 40.45
N PRO A 838 31.92 -10.25 40.50
CA PRO A 838 31.17 -9.20 41.18
C PRO A 838 31.31 -9.33 42.70
N THR A 839 31.02 -8.25 43.41
CA THR A 839 30.90 -8.32 44.86
C THR A 839 29.72 -9.23 45.20
N ALA A 840 30.02 -10.33 45.86
CA ALA A 840 29.02 -11.34 46.24
C ALA A 840 28.09 -10.78 47.29
N ASP A 841 26.82 -10.62 46.96
CA ASP A 841 25.75 -10.27 47.90
C ASP A 841 24.68 -11.38 47.88
N TRP A 842 23.97 -11.51 49.01
CA TRP A 842 22.94 -12.52 49.23
C TRP A 842 21.58 -11.99 48.75
N THR A 843 21.07 -12.47 47.64
CA THR A 843 19.76 -12.12 47.08
C THR A 843 18.84 -13.33 47.06
N LYS A 844 17.53 -13.12 47.10
CA LYS A 844 16.55 -14.23 47.02
C LYS A 844 16.38 -14.76 45.61
N GLY A 845 16.62 -13.97 44.56
CA GLY A 845 16.40 -14.36 43.17
C GLY A 845 17.62 -15.07 42.57
N GLY A 846 18.82 -14.59 42.84
CA GLY A 846 20.03 -15.00 42.11
C GLY A 846 19.99 -14.61 40.65
N THR A 847 19.35 -13.48 40.34
CA THR A 847 19.32 -12.91 38.99
C THR A 847 20.66 -12.38 38.54
N MET A 848 20.94 -12.36 37.29
CA MET A 848 22.10 -11.73 36.70
C MET A 848 21.68 -10.62 35.77
N ILE A 849 22.39 -9.52 35.82
CA ILE A 849 22.20 -8.34 34.99
C ILE A 849 23.46 -8.21 34.14
N ILE A 850 23.26 -8.07 32.82
CA ILE A 850 24.33 -7.79 31.88
C ILE A 850 23.92 -6.52 31.13
N LYS A 851 24.80 -5.52 31.10
CA LYS A 851 24.56 -4.23 30.46
C LYS A 851 25.68 -3.83 29.53
N GLN A 852 25.33 -3.07 28.52
CA GLN A 852 26.24 -2.35 27.65
C GLN A 852 25.83 -0.88 27.64
N PHE A 853 26.76 0.00 28.03
CA PHE A 853 26.55 1.46 28.05
C PHE A 853 27.34 2.17 26.97
N ASP A 854 28.37 1.51 26.44
CA ASP A 854 29.27 2.07 25.47
C ASP A 854 28.83 1.74 24.04
N PRO A 855 29.28 2.51 23.03
CA PRO A 855 29.01 2.24 21.63
C PRO A 855 29.85 1.05 21.12
N LEU A 856 29.76 -0.08 21.81
CA LEU A 856 30.49 -1.32 21.55
C LEU A 856 29.53 -2.50 21.37
N PRO A 857 29.90 -3.51 20.60
CA PRO A 857 29.11 -4.70 20.40
C PRO A 857 29.05 -5.57 21.65
N MET A 858 27.90 -6.17 21.89
CA MET A 858 27.63 -7.19 22.88
C MET A 858 26.89 -8.36 22.26
N THR A 859 27.44 -9.56 22.33
CA THR A 859 26.78 -10.81 21.98
C THR A 859 27.06 -11.82 23.07
N VAL A 860 26.02 -12.25 23.77
CA VAL A 860 26.06 -13.24 24.85
C VAL A 860 25.46 -14.55 24.32
N LEU A 861 26.24 -15.62 24.31
CA LEU A 861 25.82 -16.95 23.87
C LEU A 861 25.31 -17.79 25.02
N ALA A 862 25.96 -17.67 26.22
CA ALA A 862 25.53 -18.37 27.41
C ALA A 862 25.98 -17.64 28.69
N ILE A 863 25.25 -17.88 29.77
CA ILE A 863 25.53 -17.33 31.10
C ILE A 863 25.77 -18.50 32.07
N MET A 864 26.89 -18.49 32.80
CA MET A 864 27.28 -19.55 33.72
C MET A 864 27.67 -18.91 35.07
N PRO A 865 26.73 -18.68 35.99
CA PRO A 865 27.06 -18.22 37.34
C PRO A 865 27.53 -19.34 38.26
N ASP A 866 28.47 -19.02 39.11
CA ASP A 866 28.84 -19.83 40.26
C ASP A 866 27.99 -19.43 41.51
N LEU A 867 27.04 -20.27 41.83
CA LEU A 867 26.02 -20.00 42.88
C LEU A 867 26.40 -20.67 44.22
N ARG A 868 26.22 -19.90 45.30
CA ARG A 868 26.13 -20.41 46.69
C ARG A 868 24.69 -20.27 47.17
N VAL A 869 24.09 -21.35 47.60
CA VAL A 869 22.72 -21.34 48.12
C VAL A 869 22.82 -21.47 49.66
N ALA A 870 22.07 -20.61 50.37
CA ALA A 870 21.95 -20.72 51.80
C ALA A 870 21.18 -22.01 52.17
N ALA A 871 21.63 -22.68 53.19
CA ALA A 871 21.04 -23.92 53.71
C ALA A 871 19.61 -23.67 54.23
#